data_65a181c2c3a2e7e5122bd71923d7e248
#
_entry.id   65a181c2c3a2e7e5122bd71923d7e248
#
_cell.length_a   1.000
_cell.length_b   1.000
_cell.length_c   1.000
_cell.angle_alpha   90.00
_cell.angle_beta   90.00
_cell.angle_gamma   90.00
#
_symmetry.space_group_name_H-M   'P 1'
#
loop_
_entity.id
_entity.type
_entity.pdbx_description
1 polymer ?
#
loop_
_entity_poly.entity_id
_entity_poly.type
_entity_poly.pdbx_seq_one_letter_code
_entity_poly.pdbx_strand_id
1 'polypeptide(L)'
;MKLKFILICIACTVLSCWSASADEGMWLVHTINAALEKQMQKRGLKLAANEIYNADAPGATVADAIVSMEFGCTGSMISKDGLLITNHHCAYGDVHKLSTPEHNYLEDGFWAMRADEEVNIKGKTVWFLKKVIDITDEVEELKRQYAAEGKILGSRKLNYLIEKKYSEGTDLTPWFTSMWIGCKYYVAFYKVYKDVRLVAAPPVSSAAFGGDIDNWEWPQHKCDFAMYRVYTAPDGSPAEYSEENVPYHPERILPISLKGYKEGDYTMIMGYPGTTNRYSTSYETDFNETLKLPISNAFRGAQMDIINKWMSADPQIRLKYSDYYFSLSNVQELYCGQVLCYRRFDVPERKAEIEKELQQWIDADPERQAKWGDLLQKLGKVYQDVRADEKNLTYYRETLIRGARIIRVVGKAKQFKDIVLKHNGIKPHKKAQMIDGTVVMNAPVSPEEEQCCREFRFNADIVPVAKNGLLKEYDDFDLRVEKDLFFFAVNGFLANVTEDMYGEYHKELIEKYGKDYNAIAEYVWNNSFLTDIARRDTFLSEEHTIEEYLNDPFVRFFDAVSILNFNRKIKATEGETDRSALDREFAHALYQMREDKKIPQYPDANSTMRITYGTVCPIEPHDGVFCDWKSTAKGMIEKYDPTSYEFSLSDKQYLLYKKGDWGKWGCGKDGKTMYVNFLTNNDITGGNSGSPVLNAKGELIGLAFDGNKESLANDMLFVEGYDRCVCVDIRYILWTLDRYAGMTRIIEELGL
;
A
#
# COMPACT_ATOMS: atom_id res chain seq x y z
N MET A 1 1.24 -7.55 63.49
CA MET A 1 1.03 -6.35 62.64
C MET A 1 1.94 -6.28 61.42
N LYS A 2 3.24 -6.60 61.50
CA LYS A 2 4.19 -6.51 60.36
C LYS A 2 3.90 -7.51 59.23
N LEU A 3 3.40 -8.72 59.53
CA LEU A 3 3.10 -9.75 58.48
C LEU A 3 1.86 -9.46 57.64
N LYS A 4 0.84 -8.77 58.22
CA LYS A 4 -0.35 -8.33 57.48
C LYS A 4 -0.06 -7.13 56.57
N PHE A 5 0.91 -6.28 56.93
CA PHE A 5 1.33 -5.16 56.09
C PHE A 5 2.13 -5.64 54.86
N ILE A 6 2.96 -6.69 54.99
CA ILE A 6 3.72 -7.29 53.91
C ILE A 6 2.79 -8.01 52.92
N LEU A 7 1.76 -8.71 53.40
CA LEU A 7 0.75 -9.36 52.55
C LEU A 7 -0.15 -8.34 51.81
N ILE A 8 -0.46 -7.21 52.39
CA ILE A 8 -1.19 -6.12 51.72
C ILE A 8 -0.32 -5.41 50.69
N CYS A 9 0.97 -5.19 50.94
CA CYS A 9 1.90 -4.66 49.96
C CYS A 9 2.15 -5.61 48.80
N ILE A 10 2.25 -6.92 49.04
CA ILE A 10 2.37 -7.95 47.97
C ILE A 10 1.06 -8.06 47.17
N ALA A 11 -0.12 -7.95 47.83
CA ALA A 11 -1.39 -7.94 47.12
C ALA A 11 -1.59 -6.65 46.30
N CYS A 12 -1.08 -5.49 46.78
CA CYS A 12 -1.11 -4.23 46.01
C CYS A 12 -0.11 -4.21 44.86
N THR A 13 1.05 -4.89 44.98
CA THR A 13 2.02 -5.00 43.87
C THR A 13 1.62 -6.04 42.80
N VAL A 14 0.79 -7.01 43.16
CA VAL A 14 0.23 -7.97 42.20
C VAL A 14 -1.02 -7.40 41.48
N LEU A 15 -1.66 -6.37 42.03
CA LEU A 15 -2.82 -5.69 41.44
C LEU A 15 -2.47 -4.48 40.53
N SER A 16 -1.20 -4.11 40.45
CA SER A 16 -0.77 -2.95 39.64
C SER A 16 -0.06 -3.31 38.33
N CYS A 17 -0.03 -4.58 37.93
CA CYS A 17 0.43 -5.03 36.61
C CYS A 17 -0.73 -5.55 35.75
N TRP A 18 -1.82 -4.81 35.69
CA TRP A 18 -2.69 -4.88 34.52
C TRP A 18 -2.20 -3.78 33.57
N SER A 19 -1.02 -3.99 32.99
CA SER A 19 -0.70 -3.35 31.72
C SER A 19 -1.87 -3.65 30.77
N ALA A 20 -2.42 -2.62 30.18
CA ALA A 20 -3.36 -2.78 29.08
C ALA A 20 -2.59 -3.42 27.93
N SER A 21 -2.53 -4.75 27.91
CA SER A 21 -1.93 -5.50 26.81
C SER A 21 -2.70 -5.17 25.56
N ALA A 22 -2.04 -4.70 24.53
CA ALA A 22 -2.59 -4.64 23.18
C ALA A 22 -2.90 -6.06 22.73
N ASP A 23 -4.08 -6.28 22.20
CA ASP A 23 -4.37 -7.59 21.63
C ASP A 23 -3.94 -7.56 20.17
N GLU A 24 -2.77 -8.11 19.86
CA GLU A 24 -2.25 -8.28 18.51
C GLU A 24 -3.31 -8.94 17.61
N GLY A 25 -3.46 -8.45 16.39
CA GLY A 25 -4.24 -9.13 15.36
C GLY A 25 -5.09 -8.24 14.47
N MET A 26 -4.97 -8.51 13.16
CA MET A 26 -5.86 -8.00 12.12
C MET A 26 -6.86 -9.10 11.75
N TRP A 27 -7.92 -9.23 12.55
CA TRP A 27 -8.87 -10.33 12.51
C TRP A 27 -9.78 -10.27 11.30
N LEU A 28 -10.09 -11.42 10.71
CA LEU A 28 -11.08 -11.52 9.64
C LEU A 28 -12.48 -11.26 10.21
N VAL A 29 -13.22 -10.32 9.63
CA VAL A 29 -14.53 -9.90 10.15
C VAL A 29 -15.56 -11.03 10.20
N HIS A 30 -15.49 -12.00 9.27
CA HIS A 30 -16.38 -13.14 9.20
C HIS A 30 -15.98 -14.31 10.12
N THR A 31 -14.85 -14.20 10.83
CA THR A 31 -14.37 -15.23 11.77
C THR A 31 -14.46 -14.81 13.23
N ILE A 32 -15.14 -13.70 13.54
CA ILE A 32 -15.33 -13.25 14.92
C ILE A 32 -16.19 -14.29 15.63
N ASN A 33 -15.53 -15.10 16.45
CA ASN A 33 -16.18 -16.13 17.25
C ASN A 33 -16.49 -15.64 18.68
N ALA A 34 -17.24 -16.42 19.44
CA ALA A 34 -17.61 -16.07 20.80
C ALA A 34 -16.42 -15.81 21.75
N ALA A 35 -15.25 -16.40 21.49
CA ALA A 35 -14.06 -16.18 22.31
C ALA A 35 -13.46 -14.80 22.03
N LEU A 36 -13.30 -14.42 20.75
CA LEU A 36 -12.81 -13.12 20.33
C LEU A 36 -13.79 -12.01 20.73
N GLU A 37 -15.10 -12.20 20.49
CA GLU A 37 -16.14 -11.26 20.95
C GLU A 37 -16.03 -11.00 22.45
N LYS A 38 -15.90 -12.06 23.26
CA LYS A 38 -15.75 -11.94 24.70
C LYS A 38 -14.47 -11.20 25.12
N GLN A 39 -13.36 -11.36 24.38
CA GLN A 39 -12.14 -10.60 24.62
C GLN A 39 -12.35 -9.11 24.31
N MET A 40 -12.95 -8.77 23.18
CA MET A 40 -13.30 -7.40 22.82
C MET A 40 -14.25 -6.76 23.84
N GLN A 41 -15.26 -7.50 24.31
CA GLN A 41 -16.21 -7.05 25.35
C GLN A 41 -15.52 -6.79 26.71
N LYS A 42 -14.55 -7.62 27.08
CA LYS A 42 -13.73 -7.37 28.29
C LYS A 42 -12.91 -6.07 28.18
N ARG A 43 -12.49 -5.70 26.98
CA ARG A 43 -11.79 -4.43 26.71
C ARG A 43 -12.75 -3.24 26.64
N GLY A 44 -14.05 -3.47 26.52
CA GLY A 44 -15.04 -2.41 26.58
C GLY A 44 -16.08 -2.39 25.44
N LEU A 45 -15.96 -3.23 24.42
CA LEU A 45 -16.91 -3.31 23.33
C LEU A 45 -18.35 -3.50 23.84
N LYS A 46 -19.30 -2.77 23.24
CA LYS A 46 -20.73 -2.82 23.57
C LYS A 46 -21.57 -3.44 22.46
N LEU A 47 -20.98 -3.71 21.30
CA LEU A 47 -21.65 -4.37 20.18
C LEU A 47 -21.50 -5.88 20.28
N ALA A 48 -22.46 -6.59 19.72
CA ALA A 48 -22.35 -8.02 19.46
C ALA A 48 -21.62 -8.25 18.10
N ALA A 49 -21.04 -9.44 17.91
CA ALA A 49 -20.30 -9.76 16.68
C ALA A 49 -21.18 -9.61 15.43
N ASN A 50 -22.47 -9.97 15.49
CA ASN A 50 -23.42 -9.84 14.39
C ASN A 50 -23.85 -8.40 14.08
N GLU A 51 -23.60 -7.44 14.98
CA GLU A 51 -23.74 -6.00 14.71
C GLU A 51 -22.52 -5.42 14.00
N ILE A 52 -21.35 -6.10 14.11
CA ILE A 52 -20.11 -5.72 13.44
C ILE A 52 -20.13 -6.25 12.00
N TYR A 53 -20.38 -7.53 11.82
CA TYR A 53 -20.51 -8.17 10.51
C TYR A 53 -21.54 -9.30 10.54
N ASN A 54 -22.41 -9.35 9.53
CA ASN A 54 -23.38 -10.42 9.35
C ASN A 54 -23.74 -10.57 7.87
N ALA A 55 -23.28 -11.65 7.23
CA ALA A 55 -23.56 -11.93 5.82
C ALA A 55 -25.06 -12.20 5.52
N ASP A 56 -25.81 -12.65 6.55
CA ASP A 56 -27.26 -12.98 6.43
C ASP A 56 -28.13 -11.73 6.65
N ALA A 57 -27.57 -10.61 7.09
CA ALA A 57 -28.28 -9.36 7.32
C ALA A 57 -27.50 -8.18 6.69
N PRO A 58 -27.34 -8.16 5.36
CA PRO A 58 -26.61 -7.09 4.68
C PRO A 58 -27.31 -5.73 4.89
N GLY A 59 -26.49 -4.68 5.07
CA GLY A 59 -26.97 -3.33 5.32
C GLY A 59 -27.23 -2.97 6.79
N ALA A 60 -27.18 -3.94 7.71
CA ALA A 60 -27.47 -3.73 9.13
C ALA A 60 -26.23 -3.53 10.00
N THR A 61 -25.03 -3.85 9.50
CA THR A 61 -23.81 -3.96 10.30
C THR A 61 -22.85 -2.79 10.13
N VAL A 62 -21.90 -2.66 11.05
CA VAL A 62 -20.82 -1.65 10.95
C VAL A 62 -20.01 -1.84 9.66
N ALA A 63 -19.75 -3.09 9.26
CA ALA A 63 -18.98 -3.42 8.06
C ALA A 63 -19.62 -2.86 6.76
N ASP A 64 -20.94 -2.75 6.70
CA ASP A 64 -21.67 -2.23 5.53
C ASP A 64 -21.41 -0.73 5.27
N ALA A 65 -20.93 0.00 6.28
CA ALA A 65 -20.56 1.41 6.13
C ALA A 65 -19.09 1.61 5.72
N ILE A 66 -18.28 0.54 5.59
CA ILE A 66 -16.85 0.60 5.37
C ILE A 66 -16.50 0.11 3.99
N VAL A 67 -15.71 0.88 3.25
CA VAL A 67 -15.39 0.59 1.86
C VAL A 67 -13.89 0.48 1.63
N SER A 68 -13.50 -0.37 0.69
CA SER A 68 -12.17 -0.32 0.11
C SER A 68 -12.12 0.74 -0.99
N MET A 69 -11.10 1.58 -0.94
CA MET A 69 -10.78 2.53 -1.98
C MET A 69 -9.64 1.93 -2.83
N GLU A 70 -10.04 1.12 -3.82
CA GLU A 70 -9.12 0.48 -4.78
C GLU A 70 -8.03 -0.40 -4.12
N PHE A 71 -8.33 -0.93 -2.92
CA PHE A 71 -7.42 -1.75 -2.10
C PHE A 71 -6.11 -1.06 -1.68
N GLY A 72 -6.02 0.28 -1.83
CA GLY A 72 -4.90 1.08 -1.35
C GLY A 72 -5.18 1.83 -0.06
N CYS A 73 -6.46 2.17 0.15
CA CYS A 73 -6.95 2.91 1.33
C CYS A 73 -8.34 2.39 1.74
N THR A 74 -8.78 2.87 2.89
CA THR A 74 -10.12 2.60 3.45
C THR A 74 -10.93 3.90 3.51
N GLY A 75 -12.23 3.80 3.35
CA GLY A 75 -13.17 4.90 3.55
C GLY A 75 -14.40 4.47 4.33
N SER A 76 -15.19 5.43 4.78
CA SER A 76 -16.42 5.18 5.56
C SER A 76 -17.56 6.09 5.15
N MET A 77 -18.75 5.52 5.05
CA MET A 77 -19.97 6.28 4.80
C MET A 77 -20.43 6.98 6.06
N ILE A 78 -20.59 8.30 6.01
CA ILE A 78 -20.94 9.15 7.16
C ILE A 78 -22.22 9.96 6.98
N SER A 79 -22.82 9.97 5.78
CA SER A 79 -24.14 10.57 5.55
C SER A 79 -25.05 9.66 4.77
N LYS A 80 -26.36 9.95 4.83
CA LYS A 80 -27.40 9.22 4.08
C LYS A 80 -27.40 9.57 2.59
N ASP A 81 -26.67 10.62 2.20
CA ASP A 81 -26.56 11.09 0.84
C ASP A 81 -25.17 10.80 0.23
N GLY A 82 -24.59 9.66 0.61
CA GLY A 82 -23.44 9.09 -0.04
C GLY A 82 -22.09 9.76 0.29
N LEU A 83 -22.03 10.60 1.34
CA LEU A 83 -20.77 11.22 1.76
C LEU A 83 -19.84 10.19 2.38
N LEU A 84 -18.65 10.09 1.84
CA LEU A 84 -17.55 9.21 2.22
C LEU A 84 -16.41 10.04 2.84
N ILE A 85 -15.84 9.55 3.93
CA ILE A 85 -14.64 10.14 4.53
C ILE A 85 -13.46 9.17 4.47
N THR A 86 -12.26 9.70 4.19
CA THR A 86 -10.97 8.99 4.16
C THR A 86 -9.84 9.95 4.52
N ASN A 87 -8.58 9.57 4.35
CA ASN A 87 -7.43 10.46 4.55
C ASN A 87 -7.13 11.36 3.33
N HIS A 88 -6.47 12.49 3.58
CA HIS A 88 -5.99 13.39 2.54
C HIS A 88 -4.91 12.73 1.68
N HIS A 89 -3.96 12.03 2.28
CA HIS A 89 -2.91 11.36 1.52
C HIS A 89 -3.46 10.28 0.57
N CYS A 90 -4.63 9.68 0.86
CA CYS A 90 -5.36 8.80 -0.06
C CYS A 90 -5.95 9.55 -1.26
N ALA A 91 -6.22 10.83 -1.09
CA ALA A 91 -6.75 11.72 -2.12
C ALA A 91 -5.67 12.57 -2.82
N TYR A 92 -4.44 12.55 -2.32
CA TYR A 92 -3.36 13.44 -2.77
C TYR A 92 -3.18 13.43 -4.29
N GLY A 93 -3.06 12.23 -4.89
CA GLY A 93 -2.92 12.09 -6.34
C GLY A 93 -4.12 12.61 -7.14
N ASP A 94 -5.33 12.55 -6.58
CA ASP A 94 -6.54 13.07 -7.21
C ASP A 94 -6.55 14.61 -7.16
N VAL A 95 -6.23 15.19 -6.00
CA VAL A 95 -6.11 16.64 -5.81
C VAL A 95 -4.98 17.20 -6.67
N HIS A 96 -3.83 16.49 -6.74
CA HIS A 96 -2.71 16.88 -7.59
C HIS A 96 -3.11 16.94 -9.07
N LYS A 97 -3.83 15.93 -9.60
CA LYS A 97 -4.30 15.91 -11.00
C LYS A 97 -5.30 17.02 -11.34
N LEU A 98 -6.06 17.47 -10.35
CA LEU A 98 -7.00 18.58 -10.51
C LEU A 98 -6.31 19.96 -10.38
N SER A 99 -5.12 20.02 -9.80
CA SER A 99 -4.37 21.25 -9.59
C SER A 99 -3.73 21.75 -10.89
N THR A 100 -3.77 23.06 -11.08
CA THR A 100 -3.10 23.79 -12.15
C THR A 100 -2.29 24.94 -11.55
N PRO A 101 -1.37 25.57 -12.29
CA PRO A 101 -0.68 26.77 -11.79
C PRO A 101 -1.60 27.91 -11.37
N GLU A 102 -2.80 28.02 -11.99
CA GLU A 102 -3.82 29.04 -11.69
C GLU A 102 -4.72 28.66 -10.53
N HIS A 103 -4.89 27.35 -10.29
CA HIS A 103 -5.74 26.75 -9.24
C HIS A 103 -5.01 25.61 -8.56
N ASN A 104 -4.14 25.93 -7.63
CA ASN A 104 -3.34 24.91 -6.91
C ASN A 104 -4.11 24.39 -5.69
N TYR A 105 -4.97 23.39 -5.89
CA TYR A 105 -5.77 22.79 -4.82
C TYR A 105 -4.94 22.05 -3.76
N LEU A 106 -3.68 21.71 -4.03
CA LEU A 106 -2.77 21.21 -3.01
C LEU A 106 -2.41 22.29 -1.98
N GLU A 107 -2.19 23.53 -2.45
CA GLU A 107 -1.82 24.67 -1.58
C GLU A 107 -3.05 25.34 -0.94
N ASP A 108 -4.16 25.45 -1.69
CA ASP A 108 -5.35 26.21 -1.27
C ASP A 108 -6.41 25.33 -0.61
N GLY A 109 -6.32 24.01 -0.78
CA GLY A 109 -7.38 23.06 -0.47
C GLY A 109 -8.48 23.04 -1.54
N PHE A 110 -9.23 21.95 -1.59
CA PHE A 110 -10.41 21.80 -2.44
C PHE A 110 -11.67 21.79 -1.58
N TRP A 111 -12.63 22.67 -1.88
CA TRP A 111 -13.84 22.85 -1.09
C TRP A 111 -15.05 23.06 -2.01
N ALA A 112 -15.80 22.00 -2.30
CA ALA A 112 -17.05 22.10 -3.04
C ALA A 112 -18.12 22.74 -2.15
N MET A 113 -18.36 24.04 -2.29
CA MET A 113 -19.34 24.78 -1.49
C MET A 113 -20.78 24.43 -1.87
N ARG A 114 -20.99 23.93 -3.10
CA ARG A 114 -22.27 23.44 -3.63
C ARG A 114 -22.10 22.04 -4.21
N ALA A 115 -23.21 21.31 -4.37
CA ALA A 115 -23.19 19.94 -4.90
C ALA A 115 -22.71 19.88 -6.37
N ASP A 116 -22.99 20.91 -7.17
CA ASP A 116 -22.57 21.03 -8.57
C ASP A 116 -21.06 21.35 -8.73
N GLU A 117 -20.36 21.64 -7.64
CA GLU A 117 -18.91 21.83 -7.59
C GLU A 117 -18.15 20.54 -7.23
N GLU A 118 -18.86 19.46 -6.90
CA GLU A 118 -18.23 18.15 -6.63
C GLU A 118 -17.67 17.57 -7.92
N VAL A 119 -16.36 17.23 -7.94
CA VAL A 119 -15.64 16.87 -9.16
C VAL A 119 -15.44 15.36 -9.27
N ASN A 120 -15.91 14.77 -10.38
CA ASN A 120 -15.70 13.35 -10.66
C ASN A 120 -14.20 13.02 -10.84
N ILE A 121 -13.76 12.00 -10.16
CA ILE A 121 -12.40 11.46 -10.30
C ILE A 121 -12.42 10.26 -11.25
N LYS A 122 -11.97 10.51 -12.46
CA LYS A 122 -12.00 9.50 -13.53
C LYS A 122 -11.25 8.23 -13.15
N GLY A 123 -11.97 7.11 -13.17
CA GLY A 123 -11.43 5.79 -12.89
C GLY A 123 -11.39 5.41 -11.42
N LYS A 124 -11.77 6.32 -10.50
CA LYS A 124 -11.85 6.01 -9.08
C LYS A 124 -13.05 5.13 -8.78
N THR A 125 -12.86 4.14 -7.93
CA THR A 125 -13.91 3.18 -7.54
C THR A 125 -13.95 3.00 -6.04
N VAL A 126 -15.14 2.65 -5.52
CA VAL A 126 -15.32 2.24 -4.12
C VAL A 126 -16.00 0.89 -4.07
N TRP A 127 -15.52 0.02 -3.17
CA TRP A 127 -15.87 -1.39 -3.10
C TRP A 127 -16.51 -1.70 -1.75
N PHE A 128 -17.78 -2.08 -1.76
CA PHE A 128 -18.55 -2.47 -0.57
C PHE A 128 -18.54 -3.99 -0.43
N LEU A 129 -18.02 -4.51 0.67
CA LEU A 129 -18.09 -5.94 0.98
C LEU A 129 -19.53 -6.34 1.27
N LYS A 130 -20.04 -7.38 0.60
CA LYS A 130 -21.40 -7.91 0.81
C LYS A 130 -21.39 -9.26 1.52
N LYS A 131 -20.50 -10.16 1.15
CA LYS A 131 -20.34 -11.46 1.81
C LYS A 131 -18.98 -12.07 1.58
N VAL A 132 -18.59 -12.97 2.47
CA VAL A 132 -17.38 -13.82 2.34
C VAL A 132 -17.81 -15.27 2.50
N ILE A 133 -17.32 -16.15 1.64
CA ILE A 133 -17.54 -17.59 1.72
C ILE A 133 -16.23 -18.36 1.79
N ASP A 134 -16.16 -19.37 2.65
CA ASP A 134 -15.05 -20.33 2.68
C ASP A 134 -15.25 -21.35 1.55
N ILE A 135 -14.25 -21.47 0.69
CA ILE A 135 -14.21 -22.41 -0.44
C ILE A 135 -13.01 -23.35 -0.36
N THR A 136 -12.47 -23.52 0.83
CA THR A 136 -11.23 -24.30 1.04
C THR A 136 -11.38 -25.72 0.49
N ASP A 137 -12.46 -26.41 0.82
CA ASP A 137 -12.68 -27.80 0.37
C ASP A 137 -12.80 -27.90 -1.15
N GLU A 138 -13.43 -26.91 -1.79
CA GLU A 138 -13.56 -26.85 -3.24
C GLU A 138 -12.18 -26.66 -3.91
N VAL A 139 -11.37 -25.76 -3.39
CA VAL A 139 -10.02 -25.51 -3.93
C VAL A 139 -9.13 -26.73 -3.76
N GLU A 140 -9.19 -27.39 -2.62
CA GLU A 140 -8.42 -28.60 -2.38
C GLU A 140 -8.86 -29.77 -3.28
N GLU A 141 -10.17 -29.89 -3.54
CA GLU A 141 -10.66 -30.88 -4.51
C GLU A 141 -10.19 -30.56 -5.93
N LEU A 142 -10.24 -29.29 -6.34
CA LEU A 142 -9.76 -28.88 -7.67
C LEU A 142 -8.24 -29.14 -7.84
N LYS A 143 -7.43 -28.90 -6.82
CA LYS A 143 -5.99 -29.24 -6.82
C LYS A 143 -5.77 -30.73 -6.97
N ARG A 144 -6.55 -31.58 -6.25
CA ARG A 144 -6.48 -33.04 -6.36
C ARG A 144 -6.80 -33.54 -7.77
N GLN A 145 -7.84 -32.96 -8.41
CA GLN A 145 -8.21 -33.29 -9.78
C GLN A 145 -7.10 -32.98 -10.77
N TYR A 146 -6.48 -31.77 -10.67
CA TYR A 146 -5.35 -31.41 -11.52
C TYR A 146 -4.13 -32.31 -11.29
N ALA A 147 -3.82 -32.64 -10.06
CA ALA A 147 -2.73 -33.55 -9.71
C ALA A 147 -2.95 -34.98 -10.27
N ALA A 148 -4.20 -35.47 -10.23
CA ALA A 148 -4.55 -36.77 -10.82
C ALA A 148 -4.37 -36.82 -12.34
N GLU A 149 -4.48 -35.66 -13.01
CA GLU A 149 -4.18 -35.51 -14.44
C GLU A 149 -2.69 -35.26 -14.73
N GLY A 150 -1.82 -35.27 -13.71
CA GLY A 150 -0.41 -34.94 -13.84
C GLY A 150 -0.13 -33.47 -14.13
N LYS A 151 -1.07 -32.58 -13.80
CA LYS A 151 -1.00 -31.12 -14.03
C LYS A 151 -0.79 -30.37 -12.72
N ILE A 152 -0.09 -29.23 -12.78
CA ILE A 152 0.04 -28.31 -11.67
C ILE A 152 -0.98 -27.18 -11.83
N LEU A 153 -1.80 -26.98 -10.82
CA LEU A 153 -2.74 -25.85 -10.76
C LEU A 153 -2.04 -24.63 -10.12
N GLY A 154 -1.43 -23.81 -10.99
CA GLY A 154 -0.78 -22.57 -10.54
C GLY A 154 -1.78 -21.51 -10.04
N SER A 155 -1.32 -20.61 -9.17
CA SER A 155 -2.15 -19.59 -8.51
C SER A 155 -2.97 -18.73 -9.48
N ARG A 156 -2.40 -18.32 -10.62
CA ARG A 156 -3.11 -17.51 -11.63
C ARG A 156 -4.28 -18.27 -12.28
N LYS A 157 -4.07 -19.56 -12.57
CA LYS A 157 -5.12 -20.41 -13.14
C LYS A 157 -6.23 -20.63 -12.14
N LEU A 158 -5.87 -20.92 -10.90
CA LEU A 158 -6.82 -21.09 -9.81
C LEU A 158 -7.68 -19.83 -9.64
N ASN A 159 -7.05 -18.65 -9.54
CA ASN A 159 -7.75 -17.36 -9.46
C ASN A 159 -8.77 -17.20 -10.59
N TYR A 160 -8.34 -17.37 -11.83
CA TYR A 160 -9.19 -17.25 -13.00
C TYR A 160 -10.40 -18.20 -12.96
N LEU A 161 -10.18 -19.47 -12.58
CA LEU A 161 -11.26 -20.48 -12.53
C LEU A 161 -12.31 -20.13 -11.46
N ILE A 162 -11.83 -19.74 -10.29
CA ILE A 162 -12.70 -19.41 -9.14
C ILE A 162 -13.48 -18.13 -9.44
N GLU A 163 -12.81 -17.05 -9.82
CA GLU A 163 -13.48 -15.77 -10.10
C GLU A 163 -14.48 -15.88 -11.25
N LYS A 164 -14.13 -16.61 -12.31
CA LYS A 164 -15.04 -16.90 -13.43
C LYS A 164 -16.30 -17.64 -12.92
N LYS A 165 -16.14 -18.71 -12.14
CA LYS A 165 -17.26 -19.49 -11.60
C LYS A 165 -18.19 -18.62 -10.76
N TYR A 166 -17.61 -17.82 -9.87
CA TYR A 166 -18.38 -17.02 -8.92
C TYR A 166 -18.89 -15.68 -9.46
N SER A 167 -18.49 -15.28 -10.67
CA SER A 167 -19.05 -14.12 -11.39
C SER A 167 -20.35 -14.47 -12.14
N GLU A 168 -20.64 -15.75 -12.35
CA GLU A 168 -21.83 -16.16 -13.10
C GLU A 168 -23.11 -15.97 -12.27
N GLY A 169 -24.11 -15.27 -12.84
CA GLY A 169 -25.44 -15.09 -12.23
C GLY A 169 -25.49 -14.10 -11.05
N THR A 170 -24.51 -13.23 -10.90
CA THR A 170 -24.49 -12.17 -9.87
C THR A 170 -24.06 -10.81 -10.46
N ASP A 171 -24.56 -9.73 -9.86
CA ASP A 171 -24.10 -8.35 -10.11
C ASP A 171 -22.94 -7.93 -9.18
N LEU A 172 -22.50 -8.85 -8.31
CA LEU A 172 -21.37 -8.64 -7.42
C LEU A 172 -20.05 -9.04 -8.09
N THR A 173 -18.97 -8.35 -7.73
CA THR A 173 -17.61 -8.67 -8.16
C THR A 173 -16.98 -9.65 -7.17
N PRO A 174 -16.69 -10.91 -7.55
CA PRO A 174 -15.99 -11.85 -6.71
C PRO A 174 -14.51 -11.51 -6.65
N TRP A 175 -13.91 -11.65 -5.47
CA TRP A 175 -12.49 -11.50 -5.23
C TRP A 175 -11.98 -12.75 -4.49
N PHE A 176 -11.19 -13.56 -5.20
CA PHE A 176 -10.60 -14.77 -4.62
C PHE A 176 -9.36 -14.42 -3.80
N THR A 177 -9.22 -15.02 -2.65
CA THR A 177 -8.07 -14.80 -1.77
C THR A 177 -7.67 -16.07 -1.02
N SER A 178 -6.37 -16.22 -0.79
CA SER A 178 -5.83 -17.25 0.10
C SER A 178 -5.41 -16.64 1.43
N MET A 179 -5.58 -17.37 2.50
CA MET A 179 -5.19 -17.02 3.85
C MET A 179 -4.17 -18.02 4.39
N TRP A 180 -3.28 -17.55 5.29
CA TRP A 180 -2.17 -18.35 5.83
C TRP A 180 -1.36 -19.05 4.72
N ILE A 181 -1.03 -18.27 3.68
CA ILE A 181 -0.23 -18.71 2.51
C ILE A 181 -0.79 -19.98 1.85
N GLY A 182 -2.14 -20.12 1.82
CA GLY A 182 -2.83 -21.23 1.16
C GLY A 182 -3.36 -22.33 2.06
N CYS A 183 -3.43 -22.14 3.39
CA CYS A 183 -4.15 -23.07 4.28
C CYS A 183 -5.65 -22.96 4.17
N LYS A 184 -6.15 -21.75 3.83
CA LYS A 184 -7.59 -21.45 3.67
C LYS A 184 -7.81 -20.61 2.42
N TYR A 185 -9.00 -20.75 1.84
CA TYR A 185 -9.39 -20.06 0.62
C TYR A 185 -10.79 -19.47 0.75
N TYR A 186 -10.93 -18.20 0.36
CA TYR A 186 -12.20 -17.47 0.46
C TYR A 186 -12.53 -16.75 -0.84
N VAL A 187 -13.81 -16.53 -1.07
CA VAL A 187 -14.30 -15.56 -2.07
C VAL A 187 -15.06 -14.48 -1.33
N ALA A 188 -14.60 -13.25 -1.45
CA ALA A 188 -15.28 -12.05 -1.02
C ALA A 188 -16.07 -11.46 -2.19
N PHE A 189 -17.29 -11.02 -1.96
CA PHE A 189 -18.17 -10.44 -2.98
C PHE A 189 -18.37 -8.97 -2.69
N TYR A 190 -18.09 -8.15 -3.71
CA TYR A 190 -18.16 -6.70 -3.60
C TYR A 190 -19.20 -6.10 -4.53
N LYS A 191 -19.91 -5.07 -4.07
CA LYS A 191 -20.60 -4.14 -4.93
C LYS A 191 -19.73 -2.94 -5.19
N VAL A 192 -19.51 -2.60 -6.49
CA VAL A 192 -18.51 -1.61 -6.92
C VAL A 192 -19.23 -0.42 -7.54
N TYR A 193 -18.94 0.77 -7.03
CA TYR A 193 -19.42 2.05 -7.57
C TYR A 193 -18.28 2.81 -8.23
N LYS A 194 -18.57 3.53 -9.33
CA LYS A 194 -17.58 4.12 -10.23
C LYS A 194 -17.72 5.64 -10.42
N ASP A 195 -18.86 6.21 -10.07
CA ASP A 195 -19.00 7.67 -10.01
C ASP A 195 -18.69 8.13 -8.59
N VAL A 196 -17.44 8.53 -8.39
CA VAL A 196 -16.90 9.01 -7.11
C VAL A 196 -16.38 10.42 -7.30
N ARG A 197 -16.96 11.38 -6.55
CA ARG A 197 -16.65 12.80 -6.71
C ARG A 197 -15.97 13.36 -5.47
N LEU A 198 -14.90 14.15 -5.68
CA LEU A 198 -14.20 14.86 -4.60
C LEU A 198 -15.10 15.99 -4.07
N VAL A 199 -15.23 16.07 -2.75
CA VAL A 199 -16.06 17.04 -2.03
C VAL A 199 -15.21 18.01 -1.24
N ALA A 200 -14.21 17.50 -0.50
CA ALA A 200 -13.36 18.31 0.35
C ALA A 200 -11.98 17.68 0.53
N ALA A 201 -10.95 18.52 0.49
CA ALA A 201 -9.59 18.17 0.86
C ALA A 201 -8.90 19.43 1.43
N PRO A 202 -8.38 19.42 2.66
CA PRO A 202 -7.66 20.58 3.21
C PRO A 202 -6.34 20.81 2.46
N PRO A 203 -5.76 22.03 2.55
CA PRO A 203 -4.44 22.29 1.98
C PRO A 203 -3.36 21.41 2.61
N VAL A 204 -2.34 21.05 1.83
CA VAL A 204 -1.22 20.19 2.26
C VAL A 204 -0.56 20.76 3.51
N SER A 205 -0.44 22.07 3.63
CA SER A 205 0.12 22.77 4.79
C SER A 205 -0.56 22.42 6.13
N SER A 206 -1.83 21.99 6.11
CA SER A 206 -2.52 21.45 7.31
C SER A 206 -2.73 19.95 7.27
N ALA A 207 -3.02 19.38 6.08
CA ALA A 207 -3.24 17.94 5.92
C ALA A 207 -1.99 17.13 6.27
N ALA A 208 -0.82 17.63 5.86
CA ALA A 208 0.49 17.03 6.07
C ALA A 208 1.44 17.96 6.85
N PHE A 209 0.92 18.72 7.82
CA PHE A 209 1.73 19.61 8.65
C PHE A 209 2.88 18.85 9.32
N GLY A 210 4.10 19.35 9.16
CA GLY A 210 5.33 18.68 9.55
C GLY A 210 6.00 17.88 8.43
N GLY A 211 5.31 17.69 7.31
CA GLY A 211 5.84 17.04 6.11
C GLY A 211 6.60 15.76 6.39
N ASP A 212 7.79 15.64 5.78
CA ASP A 212 8.71 14.51 5.99
C ASP A 212 9.38 14.55 7.39
N ILE A 213 9.52 15.74 8.00
CA ILE A 213 10.22 15.89 9.30
C ILE A 213 9.45 15.21 10.44
N ASP A 214 8.11 15.30 10.41
CA ASP A 214 7.23 14.66 11.39
C ASP A 214 6.65 13.32 10.90
N ASN A 215 7.09 12.80 9.75
CA ASN A 215 6.57 11.54 9.24
C ASN A 215 6.98 10.38 10.13
N TRP A 216 6.03 9.51 10.49
CA TRP A 216 6.19 8.43 11.47
C TRP A 216 6.60 8.87 12.89
N GLU A 217 6.84 10.15 13.13
CA GLU A 217 7.18 10.66 14.45
C GLU A 217 5.93 10.89 15.32
N TRP A 218 6.10 10.96 16.61
CA TRP A 218 5.05 11.40 17.53
C TRP A 218 5.64 12.45 18.49
N PRO A 219 4.96 13.59 18.72
CA PRO A 219 3.57 13.93 18.34
C PRO A 219 3.44 14.51 16.94
N GLN A 220 2.45 14.01 16.18
CA GLN A 220 2.00 14.58 14.91
C GLN A 220 0.88 15.62 15.10
N HIS A 221 0.67 16.47 14.06
CA HIS A 221 -0.34 17.54 14.08
C HIS A 221 -1.04 17.66 12.71
N LYS A 222 -1.32 16.54 12.07
CA LYS A 222 -1.86 16.47 10.70
C LYS A 222 -3.40 16.52 10.70
N CYS A 223 -3.98 17.32 9.81
CA CYS A 223 -5.40 17.32 9.49
C CYS A 223 -5.69 16.38 8.30
N ASP A 224 -5.28 15.12 8.43
CA ASP A 224 -5.25 14.17 7.34
C ASP A 224 -6.63 13.57 7.06
N PHE A 225 -7.47 14.31 6.33
CA PHE A 225 -8.76 13.82 5.85
C PHE A 225 -9.06 14.30 4.43
N ALA A 226 -9.88 13.56 3.73
CA ALA A 226 -10.57 13.99 2.51
C ALA A 226 -11.99 13.43 2.48
N MET A 227 -12.86 14.07 1.72
CA MET A 227 -14.23 13.62 1.54
C MET A 227 -14.55 13.46 0.07
N TYR A 228 -15.26 12.39 -0.23
CA TYR A 228 -15.84 12.12 -1.53
C TYR A 228 -17.33 11.89 -1.39
N ARG A 229 -18.05 11.93 -2.50
CA ARG A 229 -19.43 11.46 -2.57
C ARG A 229 -19.54 10.38 -3.64
N VAL A 230 -20.23 9.32 -3.28
CA VAL A 230 -20.59 8.23 -4.19
C VAL A 230 -21.90 8.56 -4.87
N TYR A 231 -21.96 8.37 -6.18
CA TYR A 231 -23.14 8.58 -7.01
C TYR A 231 -23.58 7.28 -7.69
N THR A 232 -24.86 7.19 -8.01
CA THR A 232 -25.50 6.06 -8.69
C THR A 232 -26.37 6.55 -9.82
N ALA A 233 -26.76 5.65 -10.74
CA ALA A 233 -27.87 5.95 -11.63
C ALA A 233 -29.16 6.26 -10.81
N PRO A 234 -30.17 6.94 -11.40
CA PRO A 234 -31.40 7.28 -10.69
C PRO A 234 -32.18 6.08 -10.13
N ASP A 235 -31.96 4.88 -10.64
CA ASP A 235 -32.53 3.62 -10.13
C ASP A 235 -31.75 3.00 -8.98
N GLY A 236 -30.66 3.62 -8.53
CA GLY A 236 -29.77 3.16 -7.47
C GLY A 236 -28.72 2.15 -7.92
N SER A 237 -28.66 1.80 -9.20
CA SER A 237 -27.64 0.89 -9.72
C SER A 237 -26.26 1.56 -9.84
N PRO A 238 -25.14 0.81 -9.70
CA PRO A 238 -23.80 1.33 -10.02
C PRO A 238 -23.72 1.80 -11.47
N ALA A 239 -23.15 2.99 -11.67
CA ALA A 239 -23.02 3.59 -13.00
C ALA A 239 -21.62 4.26 -13.16
N GLU A 240 -21.19 4.40 -14.41
CA GLU A 240 -20.12 5.34 -14.78
C GLU A 240 -20.62 6.78 -14.59
N TYR A 241 -19.68 7.74 -14.56
CA TYR A 241 -20.04 9.15 -14.41
C TYR A 241 -21.10 9.60 -15.42
N SER A 242 -22.13 10.26 -14.91
CA SER A 242 -23.14 10.99 -15.68
C SER A 242 -23.63 12.17 -14.86
N GLU A 243 -24.02 13.28 -15.54
CA GLU A 243 -24.65 14.42 -14.90
C GLU A 243 -26.04 14.09 -14.33
N GLU A 244 -26.67 13.02 -14.83
CA GLU A 244 -27.99 12.52 -14.36
C GLU A 244 -27.88 11.67 -13.09
N ASN A 245 -26.67 11.25 -12.70
CA ASN A 245 -26.47 10.44 -11.52
C ASN A 245 -26.86 11.20 -10.24
N VAL A 246 -27.39 10.46 -9.28
CA VAL A 246 -27.87 10.97 -7.98
C VAL A 246 -26.95 10.46 -6.86
N PRO A 247 -26.88 11.16 -5.72
CA PRO A 247 -26.14 10.66 -4.55
C PRO A 247 -26.59 9.26 -4.16
N TYR A 248 -25.60 8.40 -3.85
CA TYR A 248 -25.87 7.07 -3.31
C TYR A 248 -26.52 7.15 -1.91
N HIS A 249 -27.52 6.35 -1.66
CA HIS A 249 -28.12 6.22 -0.33
C HIS A 249 -27.63 4.92 0.34
N PRO A 250 -26.62 5.00 1.20
CA PRO A 250 -26.06 3.82 1.86
C PRO A 250 -27.04 3.20 2.85
N GLU A 251 -27.07 1.88 2.90
CA GLU A 251 -27.89 1.11 3.86
C GLU A 251 -27.45 1.36 5.31
N ARG A 252 -26.16 1.62 5.50
CA ARG A 252 -25.54 1.92 6.80
C ARG A 252 -24.61 3.11 6.72
N ILE A 253 -24.62 3.95 7.76
CA ILE A 253 -23.65 5.04 7.98
C ILE A 253 -23.06 4.90 9.38
N LEU A 254 -21.88 5.46 9.58
CA LEU A 254 -21.28 5.55 10.92
C LEU A 254 -21.79 6.81 11.64
N PRO A 255 -22.39 6.65 12.83
CA PRO A 255 -22.75 7.80 13.65
C PRO A 255 -21.47 8.47 14.20
N ILE A 256 -21.45 9.80 14.20
CA ILE A 256 -20.30 10.58 14.70
C ILE A 256 -20.48 10.88 16.19
N SER A 257 -19.45 10.65 16.99
CA SER A 257 -19.47 10.96 18.42
C SER A 257 -18.65 12.22 18.74
N LEU A 258 -19.31 13.25 19.25
CA LEU A 258 -18.69 14.48 19.75
C LEU A 258 -18.34 14.42 21.26
N LYS A 259 -18.64 13.30 21.95
CA LYS A 259 -18.47 13.15 23.41
C LYS A 259 -16.99 13.10 23.82
N GLY A 260 -16.09 12.88 22.84
CA GLY A 260 -14.69 12.70 23.11
C GLY A 260 -14.37 11.32 23.71
N TYR A 261 -13.12 11.17 24.07
CA TYR A 261 -12.52 9.96 24.62
C TYR A 261 -11.36 10.34 25.56
N LYS A 262 -10.88 9.37 26.30
CA LYS A 262 -9.76 9.50 27.25
C LYS A 262 -8.87 8.27 27.19
N GLU A 263 -7.73 8.33 27.81
CA GLU A 263 -6.83 7.19 28.02
C GLU A 263 -7.58 5.99 28.61
N GLY A 264 -7.32 4.81 28.03
CA GLY A 264 -7.93 3.55 28.39
C GLY A 264 -9.30 3.29 27.76
N ASP A 265 -9.90 4.24 27.05
CA ASP A 265 -11.15 4.00 26.33
C ASP A 265 -10.94 3.04 25.17
N TYR A 266 -11.89 2.14 25.00
CA TYR A 266 -11.89 1.14 23.92
C TYR A 266 -11.93 1.78 22.53
N THR A 267 -11.11 1.22 21.63
CA THR A 267 -11.10 1.58 20.21
C THR A 267 -11.18 0.34 19.34
N MET A 268 -11.83 0.50 18.20
CA MET A 268 -11.94 -0.50 17.15
C MET A 268 -11.67 0.15 15.81
N ILE A 269 -10.82 -0.46 14.99
CA ILE A 269 -10.53 -0.01 13.63
C ILE A 269 -10.97 -1.11 12.68
N MET A 270 -11.71 -0.75 11.65
CA MET A 270 -12.09 -1.65 10.57
C MET A 270 -11.63 -1.08 9.25
N GLY A 271 -10.94 -1.89 8.46
CA GLY A 271 -10.39 -1.43 7.18
C GLY A 271 -9.80 -2.54 6.34
N TYR A 272 -9.04 -2.13 5.33
CA TYR A 272 -8.46 -3.01 4.33
C TYR A 272 -6.92 -2.95 4.37
N PRO A 273 -6.28 -3.49 5.43
CA PRO A 273 -4.83 -3.51 5.55
C PRO A 273 -4.21 -4.27 4.38
N GLY A 274 -3.15 -3.70 3.79
CA GLY A 274 -2.56 -4.17 2.54
C GLY A 274 -1.78 -5.46 2.68
N THR A 275 -0.64 -5.43 3.37
CA THR A 275 0.26 -6.58 3.45
C THR A 275 1.00 -6.62 4.78
N THR A 276 1.06 -7.81 5.37
CA THR A 276 2.01 -8.18 6.42
C THR A 276 2.70 -9.48 6.06
N ASN A 277 3.78 -9.82 6.76
CA ASN A 277 4.58 -11.02 6.55
C ASN A 277 4.90 -11.70 7.89
N ARG A 278 3.90 -11.84 8.75
CA ARG A 278 4.07 -12.38 10.11
C ARG A 278 4.32 -13.87 10.13
N TYR A 279 3.95 -14.57 9.04
CA TYR A 279 4.26 -16.00 8.83
C TYR A 279 5.59 -16.22 8.10
N SER A 280 6.43 -15.18 7.95
CA SER A 280 7.77 -15.31 7.38
C SER A 280 8.78 -15.85 8.40
N THR A 281 9.89 -16.40 7.87
CA THR A 281 10.99 -16.98 8.65
C THR A 281 11.96 -15.91 9.17
N SER A 282 12.81 -16.32 10.13
CA SER A 282 13.98 -15.53 10.56
C SER A 282 14.92 -15.23 9.40
N TYR A 283 15.05 -16.14 8.44
CA TYR A 283 15.88 -15.97 7.23
C TYR A 283 15.35 -14.84 6.31
N GLU A 284 14.04 -14.73 6.10
CA GLU A 284 13.46 -13.63 5.33
C GLU A 284 13.65 -12.30 6.05
N THR A 285 13.52 -12.29 7.37
CA THR A 285 13.75 -11.10 8.19
C THR A 285 15.22 -10.64 8.10
N ASP A 286 16.18 -11.57 8.21
CA ASP A 286 17.61 -11.27 7.97
C ASP A 286 17.87 -10.72 6.57
N PHE A 287 17.23 -11.27 5.54
CA PHE A 287 17.36 -10.73 4.18
C PHE A 287 16.86 -9.28 4.08
N ASN A 288 15.76 -8.98 4.72
CA ASN A 288 15.23 -7.62 4.73
C ASN A 288 16.17 -6.68 5.49
N GLU A 289 16.59 -7.05 6.70
CA GLU A 289 17.44 -6.21 7.54
C GLU A 289 18.82 -5.95 6.93
N THR A 290 19.47 -7.02 6.41
CA THR A 290 20.90 -6.96 6.05
C THR A 290 21.16 -6.74 4.57
N LEU A 291 20.16 -6.92 3.71
CA LEU A 291 20.33 -6.89 2.26
C LEU A 291 19.35 -5.96 1.55
N LYS A 292 18.03 -6.29 1.56
CA LYS A 292 17.04 -5.62 0.70
C LYS A 292 16.82 -4.16 1.11
N LEU A 293 16.49 -3.94 2.39
CA LEU A 293 16.16 -2.61 2.88
C LEU A 293 17.36 -1.64 2.85
N PRO A 294 18.60 -2.03 3.27
CA PRO A 294 19.74 -1.14 3.16
C PRO A 294 20.08 -0.71 1.73
N ILE A 295 19.99 -1.64 0.75
CA ILE A 295 20.22 -1.31 -0.65
C ILE A 295 19.12 -0.35 -1.14
N SER A 296 17.85 -0.66 -0.89
CA SER A 296 16.72 0.18 -1.31
C SER A 296 16.79 1.58 -0.69
N ASN A 297 17.16 1.70 0.59
CA ASN A 297 17.34 2.98 1.27
C ASN A 297 18.42 3.85 0.62
N ALA A 298 19.57 3.27 0.35
CA ALA A 298 20.67 4.00 -0.27
C ALA A 298 20.30 4.54 -1.65
N PHE A 299 19.61 3.74 -2.48
CA PHE A 299 19.19 4.15 -3.82
C PHE A 299 18.09 5.20 -3.79
N ARG A 300 17.07 5.04 -2.95
CA ARG A 300 15.96 6.02 -2.83
C ARG A 300 16.43 7.34 -2.26
N GLY A 301 17.29 7.33 -1.25
CA GLY A 301 17.91 8.56 -0.73
C GLY A 301 18.65 9.33 -1.81
N ALA A 302 19.50 8.67 -2.60
CA ALA A 302 20.20 9.31 -3.70
C ALA A 302 19.28 9.81 -4.83
N GLN A 303 18.17 9.08 -5.14
CA GLN A 303 17.15 9.57 -6.07
C GLN A 303 16.49 10.85 -5.55
N MET A 304 16.14 10.86 -4.27
CA MET A 304 15.54 12.04 -3.61
C MET A 304 16.47 13.24 -3.66
N ASP A 305 17.78 13.06 -3.40
CA ASP A 305 18.78 14.14 -3.49
C ASP A 305 18.83 14.74 -4.90
N ILE A 306 18.82 13.88 -5.94
CA ILE A 306 18.80 14.31 -7.33
C ILE A 306 17.52 15.10 -7.65
N ILE A 307 16.36 14.58 -7.27
CA ILE A 307 15.07 15.22 -7.52
C ILE A 307 14.97 16.56 -6.77
N ASN A 308 15.36 16.58 -5.49
CA ASN A 308 15.27 17.77 -4.65
C ASN A 308 16.17 18.91 -5.15
N LYS A 309 17.38 18.60 -5.67
CA LYS A 309 18.25 19.57 -6.35
C LYS A 309 17.49 20.33 -7.44
N TRP A 310 16.73 19.63 -8.27
CA TRP A 310 15.98 20.22 -9.38
C TRP A 310 14.70 20.92 -8.92
N MET A 311 13.97 20.34 -7.96
CA MET A 311 12.77 20.93 -7.36
C MET A 311 13.08 22.26 -6.66
N SER A 312 14.27 22.38 -6.06
CA SER A 312 14.74 23.60 -5.42
C SER A 312 15.10 24.70 -6.42
N ALA A 313 15.51 24.31 -7.63
CA ALA A 313 15.93 25.23 -8.67
C ALA A 313 14.78 25.72 -9.59
N ASP A 314 13.70 24.94 -9.72
CA ASP A 314 12.63 25.21 -10.69
C ASP A 314 11.25 24.85 -10.09
N PRO A 315 10.35 25.86 -9.85
CA PRO A 315 9.03 25.64 -9.30
C PRO A 315 8.13 24.74 -10.18
N GLN A 316 8.32 24.72 -11.50
CA GLN A 316 7.54 23.84 -12.38
C GLN A 316 7.97 22.39 -12.20
N ILE A 317 9.27 22.13 -12.02
CA ILE A 317 9.74 20.80 -11.66
C ILE A 317 9.22 20.41 -10.28
N ARG A 318 9.21 21.32 -9.31
CA ARG A 318 8.63 21.05 -7.99
C ARG A 318 7.19 20.55 -8.09
N LEU A 319 6.33 21.25 -8.81
CA LEU A 319 4.94 20.84 -9.00
C LEU A 319 4.86 19.45 -9.69
N LYS A 320 5.67 19.22 -10.72
CA LYS A 320 5.64 17.97 -11.49
C LYS A 320 6.15 16.75 -10.71
N TYR A 321 7.10 16.92 -9.78
CA TYR A 321 7.76 15.83 -9.06
C TYR A 321 7.31 15.68 -7.61
N SER A 322 6.50 16.59 -7.05
CA SER A 322 6.10 16.57 -5.64
C SER A 322 5.44 15.26 -5.20
N ASP A 323 4.50 14.73 -6.00
CA ASP A 323 3.85 13.44 -5.72
C ASP A 323 4.85 12.26 -5.73
N TYR A 324 5.73 12.24 -6.71
CA TYR A 324 6.75 11.20 -6.82
C TYR A 324 7.78 11.28 -5.69
N TYR A 325 8.24 12.49 -5.36
CA TYR A 325 9.14 12.74 -4.24
C TYR A 325 8.52 12.30 -2.91
N PHE A 326 7.26 12.70 -2.65
CA PHE A 326 6.53 12.28 -1.46
C PHE A 326 6.41 10.75 -1.35
N SER A 327 6.10 10.09 -2.45
CA SER A 327 6.04 8.62 -2.49
C SER A 327 7.39 7.96 -2.21
N LEU A 328 8.51 8.52 -2.73
CA LEU A 328 9.86 8.02 -2.47
C LEU A 328 10.27 8.23 -1.02
N SER A 329 10.02 9.43 -0.47
CA SER A 329 10.34 9.81 0.91
C SER A 329 9.65 8.90 1.90
N ASN A 330 8.33 8.76 1.78
CA ASN A 330 7.55 7.92 2.68
C ASN A 330 8.07 6.47 2.74
N VAL A 331 8.41 5.88 1.57
CA VAL A 331 8.92 4.50 1.53
C VAL A 331 10.37 4.42 2.00
N GLN A 332 11.21 5.43 1.73
CA GLN A 332 12.59 5.47 2.20
C GLN A 332 12.64 5.54 3.73
N GLU A 333 11.84 6.40 4.34
CA GLU A 333 11.72 6.52 5.80
C GLU A 333 11.18 5.24 6.43
N LEU A 334 10.14 4.63 5.84
CA LEU A 334 9.62 3.33 6.25
C LEU A 334 10.74 2.28 6.29
N TYR A 335 11.51 2.12 5.21
CA TYR A 335 12.57 1.10 5.14
C TYR A 335 13.73 1.40 6.09
N CYS A 336 14.08 2.67 6.26
CA CYS A 336 15.09 3.08 7.24
C CYS A 336 14.65 2.73 8.67
N GLY A 337 13.42 3.08 9.01
CA GLY A 337 12.83 2.78 10.32
C GLY A 337 12.65 1.29 10.55
N GLN A 338 12.27 0.50 9.52
CA GLN A 338 12.18 -0.96 9.63
C GLN A 338 13.52 -1.59 10.04
N VAL A 339 14.63 -1.21 9.39
CA VAL A 339 15.97 -1.72 9.75
C VAL A 339 16.31 -1.40 11.20
N LEU A 340 15.98 -0.17 11.65
CA LEU A 340 16.22 0.23 13.05
C LEU A 340 15.35 -0.56 14.02
N CYS A 341 14.07 -0.78 13.70
CA CYS A 341 13.16 -1.54 14.55
C CYS A 341 13.52 -3.03 14.59
N TYR A 342 13.92 -3.64 13.46
CA TYR A 342 14.34 -5.03 13.43
C TYR A 342 15.51 -5.27 14.39
N ARG A 343 16.50 -4.37 14.41
CA ARG A 343 17.64 -4.43 15.34
C ARG A 343 17.26 -4.15 16.79
N ARG A 344 16.42 -3.12 17.00
CA ARG A 344 16.03 -2.70 18.34
C ARG A 344 15.21 -3.73 19.08
N PHE A 345 14.37 -4.46 18.35
CA PHE A 345 13.43 -5.42 18.92
C PHE A 345 13.83 -6.88 18.69
N ASP A 346 15.06 -7.11 18.22
CA ASP A 346 15.62 -8.46 17.98
C ASP A 346 14.66 -9.32 17.13
N VAL A 347 14.09 -8.74 16.03
CA VAL A 347 13.04 -9.39 15.26
C VAL A 347 13.48 -10.72 14.64
N PRO A 348 14.68 -10.84 14.01
CA PRO A 348 15.18 -12.15 13.53
C PRO A 348 15.28 -13.19 14.64
N GLU A 349 15.78 -12.80 15.81
CA GLU A 349 15.96 -13.70 16.96
C GLU A 349 14.61 -14.18 17.50
N ARG A 350 13.61 -13.28 17.63
CA ARG A 350 12.24 -13.68 18.03
C ARG A 350 11.59 -14.61 17.03
N LYS A 351 11.82 -14.42 15.72
CA LYS A 351 11.37 -15.36 14.70
C LYS A 351 12.06 -16.71 14.85
N ALA A 352 13.37 -16.74 15.13
CA ALA A 352 14.11 -17.97 15.39
C ALA A 352 13.62 -18.72 16.65
N GLU A 353 13.12 -18.00 17.67
CA GLU A 353 12.47 -18.63 18.83
C GLU A 353 11.17 -19.36 18.43
N ILE A 354 10.34 -18.73 17.57
CA ILE A 354 9.13 -19.36 17.02
C ILE A 354 9.50 -20.62 16.18
N GLU A 355 10.54 -20.54 15.38
CA GLU A 355 11.06 -21.67 14.59
C GLU A 355 11.54 -22.82 15.50
N LYS A 356 12.22 -22.50 16.58
CA LYS A 356 12.65 -23.49 17.58
C LYS A 356 11.45 -24.17 18.25
N GLU A 357 10.42 -23.41 18.60
CA GLU A 357 9.18 -23.97 19.16
C GLU A 357 8.46 -24.86 18.13
N LEU A 358 8.43 -24.45 16.86
CA LEU A 358 7.89 -25.23 15.76
C LEU A 358 8.64 -26.55 15.58
N GLN A 359 10.00 -26.55 15.59
CA GLN A 359 10.79 -27.76 15.49
C GLN A 359 10.52 -28.74 16.64
N GLN A 360 10.41 -28.24 17.89
CA GLN A 360 10.04 -29.06 19.03
C GLN A 360 8.66 -29.71 18.87
N TRP A 361 7.68 -28.99 18.33
CA TRP A 361 6.35 -29.51 18.04
C TRP A 361 6.40 -30.56 16.91
N ILE A 362 7.21 -30.34 15.88
CA ILE A 362 7.43 -31.29 14.78
C ILE A 362 8.03 -32.60 15.34
N ASP A 363 9.10 -32.50 16.12
CA ASP A 363 9.85 -33.65 16.64
C ASP A 363 9.06 -34.51 17.66
N ALA A 364 8.03 -33.93 18.26
CA ALA A 364 7.19 -34.61 19.24
C ALA A 364 6.21 -35.62 18.63
N ASP A 365 6.09 -35.70 17.29
CA ASP A 365 5.16 -36.59 16.61
C ASP A 365 5.79 -37.21 15.35
N PRO A 366 5.75 -38.55 15.18
CA PRO A 366 6.39 -39.20 14.04
C PRO A 366 5.82 -38.83 12.66
N GLU A 367 4.53 -38.54 12.55
CA GLU A 367 3.91 -38.12 11.27
C GLU A 367 4.35 -36.74 10.89
N ARG A 368 4.40 -35.80 11.85
CA ARG A 368 4.91 -34.44 11.65
C ARG A 368 6.39 -34.46 11.30
N GLN A 369 7.16 -35.30 11.99
CA GLN A 369 8.59 -35.47 11.71
C GLN A 369 8.83 -36.02 10.29
N ALA A 370 8.04 -37.02 9.86
CA ALA A 370 8.11 -37.53 8.50
C ALA A 370 7.77 -36.47 7.45
N LYS A 371 6.88 -35.53 7.75
CA LYS A 371 6.43 -34.48 6.84
C LYS A 371 7.35 -33.27 6.83
N TRP A 372 7.79 -32.78 7.98
CA TRP A 372 8.46 -31.49 8.15
C TRP A 372 9.81 -31.56 8.91
N GLY A 373 10.33 -32.75 9.24
CA GLY A 373 11.48 -32.87 10.10
C GLY A 373 12.76 -32.17 9.63
N ASP A 374 12.95 -32.02 8.33
CA ASP A 374 14.08 -31.31 7.72
C ASP A 374 13.74 -29.93 7.13
N LEU A 375 12.52 -29.44 7.38
CA LEU A 375 11.98 -28.20 6.77
C LEU A 375 12.86 -26.98 7.07
N LEU A 376 13.17 -26.72 8.34
CA LEU A 376 13.97 -25.57 8.74
C LEU A 376 15.41 -25.66 8.22
N GLN A 377 15.99 -26.86 8.15
CA GLN A 377 17.31 -27.06 7.55
C GLN A 377 17.30 -26.72 6.04
N LYS A 378 16.28 -27.18 5.31
CA LYS A 378 16.10 -26.90 3.89
C LYS A 378 15.90 -25.39 3.66
N LEU A 379 15.10 -24.71 4.50
CA LEU A 379 14.92 -23.27 4.46
C LEU A 379 16.25 -22.53 4.63
N GLY A 380 17.01 -22.83 5.69
CA GLY A 380 18.31 -22.21 5.93
C GLY A 380 19.25 -22.34 4.73
N LYS A 381 19.29 -23.55 4.13
CA LYS A 381 20.12 -23.79 2.95
C LYS A 381 19.67 -22.98 1.74
N VAL A 382 18.37 -23.00 1.40
CA VAL A 382 17.88 -22.29 0.19
C VAL A 382 18.07 -20.78 0.32
N TYR A 383 17.85 -20.21 1.51
CA TYR A 383 18.09 -18.76 1.73
C TYR A 383 19.57 -18.40 1.58
N GLN A 384 20.47 -19.26 2.04
CA GLN A 384 21.92 -19.07 1.81
C GLN A 384 22.28 -19.15 0.33
N ASP A 385 21.75 -20.14 -0.40
CA ASP A 385 22.05 -20.39 -1.82
C ASP A 385 21.57 -19.23 -2.72
N VAL A 386 20.39 -18.65 -2.42
CA VAL A 386 19.82 -17.57 -3.25
C VAL A 386 20.27 -16.14 -2.87
N ARG A 387 21.09 -15.99 -1.83
CA ARG A 387 21.45 -14.66 -1.29
C ARG A 387 22.12 -13.73 -2.33
N ALA A 388 23.00 -14.26 -3.16
CA ALA A 388 23.67 -13.50 -4.21
C ALA A 388 22.68 -13.05 -5.30
N ASP A 389 21.75 -13.92 -5.67
CA ASP A 389 20.72 -13.61 -6.66
C ASP A 389 19.73 -12.56 -6.13
N GLU A 390 19.31 -12.65 -4.87
CA GLU A 390 18.45 -11.63 -4.26
C GLU A 390 19.14 -10.27 -4.20
N LYS A 391 20.44 -10.22 -3.94
CA LYS A 391 21.23 -8.99 -4.02
C LYS A 391 21.15 -8.39 -5.43
N ASN A 392 21.46 -9.17 -6.46
CA ASN A 392 21.42 -8.74 -7.85
C ASN A 392 20.00 -8.25 -8.25
N LEU A 393 18.96 -8.99 -7.84
CA LEU A 393 17.56 -8.61 -8.12
C LEU A 393 17.16 -7.32 -7.40
N THR A 394 17.67 -7.07 -6.21
CA THR A 394 17.40 -5.83 -5.47
C THR A 394 18.01 -4.64 -6.19
N TYR A 395 19.28 -4.72 -6.59
CA TYR A 395 19.91 -3.67 -7.40
C TYR A 395 19.17 -3.46 -8.73
N TYR A 396 18.82 -4.53 -9.44
CA TYR A 396 18.05 -4.43 -10.66
C TYR A 396 16.71 -3.69 -10.48
N ARG A 397 15.98 -4.02 -9.42
CA ARG A 397 14.68 -3.36 -9.13
C ARG A 397 14.85 -1.89 -8.80
N GLU A 398 15.80 -1.54 -7.92
CA GLU A 398 15.95 -0.16 -7.49
C GLU A 398 16.60 0.73 -8.58
N THR A 399 17.43 0.17 -9.47
CA THR A 399 18.08 0.94 -10.54
C THR A 399 17.27 0.94 -11.85
N LEU A 400 17.06 -0.22 -12.46
CA LEU A 400 16.54 -0.30 -13.83
C LEU A 400 15.02 -0.47 -13.92
N ILE A 401 14.31 -0.65 -12.80
CA ILE A 401 12.84 -0.60 -12.79
C ILE A 401 12.34 0.70 -12.16
N ARG A 402 12.96 1.16 -11.06
CA ARG A 402 12.51 2.29 -10.26
C ARG A 402 13.45 3.50 -10.31
N GLY A 403 14.61 3.37 -10.96
CA GLY A 403 15.68 4.36 -10.93
C GLY A 403 15.35 5.69 -11.61
N ALA A 404 14.53 5.69 -12.67
CA ALA A 404 14.10 6.88 -13.39
C ALA A 404 12.72 6.66 -14.02
N ARG A 405 11.90 7.71 -14.11
CA ARG A 405 10.54 7.63 -14.68
C ARG A 405 10.57 7.40 -16.21
N ILE A 406 11.57 7.95 -16.90
CA ILE A 406 11.74 7.78 -18.35
C ILE A 406 11.88 6.30 -18.77
N ILE A 407 12.26 5.39 -17.87
CA ILE A 407 12.34 3.95 -18.17
C ILE A 407 10.99 3.40 -18.69
N ARG A 408 9.87 4.02 -18.31
CA ARG A 408 8.53 3.63 -18.77
C ARG A 408 8.35 3.70 -20.29
N VAL A 409 9.10 4.59 -20.98
CA VAL A 409 9.03 4.72 -22.44
C VAL A 409 9.52 3.44 -23.16
N VAL A 410 10.39 2.63 -22.53
CA VAL A 410 10.82 1.33 -23.07
C VAL A 410 9.65 0.35 -23.18
N GLY A 411 8.76 0.34 -22.18
CA GLY A 411 7.54 -0.46 -22.22
C GLY A 411 6.61 -0.03 -23.35
N LYS A 412 6.53 1.28 -23.62
CA LYS A 412 5.73 1.82 -24.74
C LYS A 412 6.34 1.47 -26.10
N ALA A 413 7.66 1.43 -26.20
CA ALA A 413 8.35 0.97 -27.41
C ALA A 413 7.95 -0.48 -27.79
N LYS A 414 7.87 -1.37 -26.80
CA LYS A 414 7.41 -2.75 -27.00
C LYS A 414 5.93 -2.83 -27.39
N GLN A 415 5.08 -2.01 -26.80
CA GLN A 415 3.67 -1.90 -27.19
C GLN A 415 3.52 -1.38 -28.62
N PHE A 416 4.40 -0.48 -29.04
CA PHE A 416 4.43 0.06 -30.40
C PHE A 416 4.64 -1.08 -31.42
N LYS A 417 5.63 -1.95 -31.18
CA LYS A 417 5.84 -3.18 -31.99
C LYS A 417 4.55 -4.00 -32.12
N ASP A 418 3.91 -4.31 -31.00
CA ASP A 418 2.70 -5.14 -30.98
C ASP A 418 1.54 -4.52 -31.79
N ILE A 419 1.41 -3.19 -31.74
CA ILE A 419 0.37 -2.46 -32.48
C ILE A 419 0.64 -2.49 -33.99
N VAL A 420 1.89 -2.27 -34.39
CA VAL A 420 2.29 -2.32 -35.82
C VAL A 420 2.10 -3.71 -36.37
N LEU A 421 2.49 -4.76 -35.64
CA LEU A 421 2.26 -6.14 -36.09
C LEU A 421 0.78 -6.46 -36.27
N LYS A 422 -0.06 -6.06 -35.32
CA LYS A 422 -1.52 -6.24 -35.41
C LYS A 422 -2.14 -5.45 -36.57
N HIS A 423 -1.64 -4.24 -36.83
CA HIS A 423 -2.06 -3.46 -38.00
C HIS A 423 -1.82 -4.22 -39.31
N ASN A 424 -0.74 -5.00 -39.37
CA ASN A 424 -0.41 -5.85 -40.51
C ASN A 424 -1.03 -7.27 -40.47
N GLY A 425 -1.99 -7.49 -39.55
CA GLY A 425 -2.66 -8.79 -39.42
C GLY A 425 -1.80 -9.88 -38.76
N ILE A 426 -0.63 -9.52 -38.22
CA ILE A 426 0.31 -10.45 -37.61
C ILE A 426 0.04 -10.49 -36.08
N LYS A 427 -0.11 -11.70 -35.54
CA LYS A 427 -0.25 -11.89 -34.10
C LYS A 427 1.13 -11.74 -33.44
N PRO A 428 1.36 -10.74 -32.59
CA PRO A 428 2.65 -10.56 -31.93
C PRO A 428 3.06 -11.80 -31.14
N HIS A 429 4.32 -12.19 -31.29
CA HIS A 429 4.91 -13.25 -30.49
C HIS A 429 4.94 -12.83 -29.02
N LYS A 430 4.51 -13.72 -28.15
CA LYS A 430 4.64 -13.56 -26.69
C LYS A 430 5.58 -14.64 -26.16
N LYS A 431 6.74 -14.24 -25.65
CA LYS A 431 7.69 -15.16 -24.97
C LYS A 431 7.01 -15.98 -23.87
N ALA A 432 5.95 -15.46 -23.28
CA ALA A 432 5.05 -16.17 -22.39
C ALA A 432 3.60 -15.87 -22.81
N GLN A 433 2.81 -16.90 -23.09
CA GLN A 433 1.39 -16.77 -23.38
C GLN A 433 0.58 -17.38 -22.23
N MET A 434 -0.44 -16.68 -21.80
CA MET A 434 -1.46 -17.26 -20.93
C MET A 434 -2.48 -18.01 -21.81
N ILE A 435 -2.47 -19.31 -21.76
CA ILE A 435 -3.48 -20.15 -22.40
C ILE A 435 -4.26 -20.83 -21.27
N ASP A 436 -5.55 -20.52 -21.17
CA ASP A 436 -6.42 -21.06 -20.11
C ASP A 436 -5.83 -20.92 -18.69
N GLY A 437 -5.19 -19.76 -18.40
CA GLY A 437 -4.57 -19.49 -17.10
C GLY A 437 -3.22 -20.18 -16.85
N THR A 438 -2.69 -20.92 -17.81
CA THR A 438 -1.36 -21.54 -17.75
C THR A 438 -0.36 -20.71 -18.56
N VAL A 439 0.83 -20.44 -17.99
CA VAL A 439 1.90 -19.76 -18.70
C VAL A 439 2.59 -20.79 -19.60
N VAL A 440 2.38 -20.67 -20.91
CA VAL A 440 3.09 -21.47 -21.94
C VAL A 440 4.26 -20.64 -22.44
N MET A 441 5.47 -21.20 -22.30
CA MET A 441 6.73 -20.55 -22.66
C MET A 441 7.22 -20.99 -24.03
N ASN A 442 7.89 -20.05 -24.75
CA ASN A 442 8.77 -20.34 -25.89
C ASN A 442 8.16 -20.89 -27.18
N ALA A 443 7.14 -20.20 -27.72
CA ALA A 443 6.99 -20.32 -29.18
C ALA A 443 8.13 -19.54 -29.88
N PRO A 444 8.73 -20.01 -30.98
CA PRO A 444 9.66 -19.21 -31.78
C PRO A 444 8.92 -18.01 -32.41
N VAL A 445 9.64 -16.90 -32.61
CA VAL A 445 9.11 -15.77 -33.40
C VAL A 445 8.77 -16.28 -34.80
N SER A 446 7.61 -15.90 -35.34
CA SER A 446 7.25 -16.39 -36.67
C SER A 446 8.08 -15.71 -37.77
N PRO A 447 8.38 -16.40 -38.88
CA PRO A 447 9.07 -15.77 -40.01
C PRO A 447 8.36 -14.52 -40.53
N GLU A 448 7.04 -14.50 -40.49
CA GLU A 448 6.22 -13.34 -40.88
C GLU A 448 6.41 -12.15 -39.92
N GLU A 449 6.51 -12.41 -38.63
CA GLU A 449 6.81 -11.38 -37.65
C GLU A 449 8.22 -10.81 -37.87
N GLU A 450 9.22 -11.67 -38.04
CA GLU A 450 10.60 -11.24 -38.31
C GLU A 450 10.69 -10.42 -39.58
N GLN A 451 10.04 -10.88 -40.67
CA GLN A 451 10.00 -10.17 -41.93
C GLN A 451 9.33 -8.80 -41.77
N CYS A 452 8.17 -8.73 -41.12
CA CYS A 452 7.47 -7.48 -40.87
C CYS A 452 8.34 -6.50 -40.05
N CYS A 453 9.04 -6.98 -39.01
CA CYS A 453 9.91 -6.13 -38.23
C CYS A 453 11.06 -5.52 -39.04
N ARG A 454 11.60 -6.23 -40.02
CA ARG A 454 12.71 -5.77 -40.85
C ARG A 454 12.30 -4.92 -42.05
N GLU A 455 11.16 -5.22 -42.67
CA GLU A 455 10.82 -4.69 -43.97
C GLU A 455 9.67 -3.69 -43.97
N PHE A 456 8.69 -3.84 -43.07
CA PHE A 456 7.55 -2.94 -43.02
C PHE A 456 7.97 -1.58 -42.47
N ARG A 457 7.83 -0.54 -43.31
CA ARG A 457 8.09 0.85 -42.92
C ARG A 457 6.79 1.52 -42.46
N PHE A 458 6.88 2.20 -41.37
CA PHE A 458 5.76 2.95 -40.81
C PHE A 458 6.25 4.30 -40.26
N ASN A 459 5.37 5.28 -40.27
CA ASN A 459 5.50 6.47 -39.42
C ASN A 459 4.47 6.40 -38.29
N ALA A 460 4.61 7.26 -37.28
CA ALA A 460 3.75 7.24 -36.10
C ALA A 460 2.28 7.60 -36.42
N ASP A 461 1.98 8.19 -37.58
CA ASP A 461 0.60 8.56 -37.97
C ASP A 461 -0.21 7.33 -38.41
N ILE A 462 0.46 6.25 -38.85
CA ILE A 462 -0.19 4.95 -39.15
C ILE A 462 -0.72 4.30 -37.86
N VAL A 463 -0.12 4.61 -36.70
CA VAL A 463 -0.47 4.00 -35.42
C VAL A 463 -0.65 5.08 -34.33
N PRO A 464 -1.64 5.99 -34.48
CA PRO A 464 -1.80 7.16 -33.61
C PRO A 464 -2.02 6.80 -32.13
N VAL A 465 -2.62 5.65 -31.84
CA VAL A 465 -2.81 5.17 -30.46
C VAL A 465 -1.46 4.90 -29.79
N ALA A 466 -0.51 4.28 -30.51
CA ALA A 466 0.83 4.02 -29.98
C ALA A 466 1.64 5.31 -29.80
N LYS A 467 1.57 6.21 -30.80
CA LYS A 467 2.18 7.55 -30.73
C LYS A 467 1.70 8.31 -29.49
N ASN A 468 0.38 8.46 -29.35
CA ASN A 468 -0.21 9.20 -28.22
C ASN A 468 0.12 8.54 -26.87
N GLY A 469 0.14 7.21 -26.81
CA GLY A 469 0.52 6.47 -25.61
C GLY A 469 1.98 6.70 -25.21
N LEU A 470 2.90 6.83 -26.18
CA LEU A 470 4.30 7.18 -25.93
C LEU A 470 4.43 8.64 -25.48
N LEU A 471 3.82 9.58 -26.22
CA LEU A 471 3.95 11.01 -25.93
C LEU A 471 3.41 11.37 -24.55
N LYS A 472 2.33 10.73 -24.13
CA LYS A 472 1.74 10.94 -22.79
C LYS A 472 2.70 10.65 -21.64
N GLU A 473 3.67 9.73 -21.81
CA GLU A 473 4.65 9.45 -20.75
C GLU A 473 5.53 10.67 -20.45
N TYR A 474 5.77 11.55 -21.45
CA TYR A 474 6.61 12.75 -21.27
C TYR A 474 5.89 13.88 -20.54
N ASP A 475 4.57 13.80 -20.33
CA ASP A 475 3.84 14.79 -19.53
C ASP A 475 4.21 14.71 -18.05
N ASP A 476 4.63 13.52 -17.59
CA ASP A 476 4.87 13.20 -16.18
C ASP A 476 6.31 13.48 -15.69
N PHE A 477 7.26 13.82 -16.59
CA PHE A 477 8.66 14.00 -16.19
C PHE A 477 9.37 15.14 -16.94
N ASP A 478 10.55 15.53 -16.47
CA ASP A 478 11.44 16.51 -17.09
C ASP A 478 12.77 15.84 -17.46
N LEU A 479 13.19 15.96 -18.73
CA LEU A 479 14.37 15.27 -19.24
C LEU A 479 15.68 15.68 -18.54
N ARG A 480 15.76 16.84 -17.92
CA ARG A 480 16.94 17.27 -17.14
C ARG A 480 17.07 16.41 -15.89
N VAL A 481 15.97 16.21 -15.17
CA VAL A 481 15.90 15.35 -13.98
C VAL A 481 16.13 13.90 -14.36
N GLU A 482 15.45 13.44 -15.41
CA GLU A 482 15.54 12.05 -15.86
C GLU A 482 16.95 11.68 -16.36
N LYS A 483 17.71 12.63 -16.91
CA LYS A 483 19.09 12.40 -17.29
C LYS A 483 19.96 12.08 -16.06
N ASP A 484 19.90 12.92 -15.01
CA ASP A 484 20.66 12.70 -13.79
C ASP A 484 20.26 11.37 -13.13
N LEU A 485 18.95 11.06 -13.05
CA LEU A 485 18.43 9.79 -12.52
C LEU A 485 18.87 8.59 -13.35
N PHE A 486 18.86 8.68 -14.67
CA PHE A 486 19.29 7.60 -15.57
C PHE A 486 20.79 7.31 -15.40
N PHE A 487 21.64 8.35 -15.36
CA PHE A 487 23.06 8.18 -15.11
C PHE A 487 23.34 7.49 -13.77
N PHE A 488 22.64 7.91 -12.73
CA PHE A 488 22.70 7.26 -11.43
C PHE A 488 22.27 5.79 -11.49
N ALA A 489 21.16 5.50 -12.18
CA ALA A 489 20.64 4.14 -12.33
C ALA A 489 21.61 3.22 -13.10
N VAL A 490 22.19 3.67 -14.21
CA VAL A 490 23.17 2.88 -15.01
C VAL A 490 24.42 2.59 -14.18
N ASN A 491 24.97 3.60 -13.52
CA ASN A 491 26.13 3.41 -12.63
C ASN A 491 25.80 2.44 -11.49
N GLY A 492 24.66 2.64 -10.85
CA GLY A 492 24.19 1.78 -9.75
C GLY A 492 24.00 0.33 -10.17
N PHE A 493 23.48 0.07 -11.35
CA PHE A 493 23.33 -1.28 -11.88
C PHE A 493 24.68 -1.90 -12.20
N LEU A 494 25.44 -1.30 -13.13
CA LEU A 494 26.68 -1.91 -13.65
C LEU A 494 27.78 -2.07 -12.60
N ALA A 495 27.80 -1.22 -11.55
CA ALA A 495 28.80 -1.30 -10.49
C ALA A 495 28.50 -2.39 -9.43
N ASN A 496 27.25 -2.82 -9.28
CA ASN A 496 26.86 -3.61 -8.10
C ASN A 496 26.32 -5.01 -8.42
N VAL A 497 25.93 -5.28 -9.66
CA VAL A 497 25.48 -6.63 -10.04
C VAL A 497 26.65 -7.46 -10.57
N THR A 498 26.49 -8.79 -10.50
CA THR A 498 27.49 -9.73 -11.05
C THR A 498 27.37 -9.80 -12.59
N GLU A 499 28.46 -10.18 -13.27
CA GLU A 499 28.54 -10.16 -14.73
C GLU A 499 27.52 -11.06 -15.43
N ASP A 500 27.00 -12.07 -14.75
CA ASP A 500 25.92 -12.94 -15.26
C ASP A 500 24.56 -12.24 -15.37
N MET A 501 24.42 -11.03 -14.77
CA MET A 501 23.27 -10.13 -14.99
C MET A 501 23.39 -9.32 -16.29
N TYR A 502 24.55 -9.25 -16.90
CA TYR A 502 24.73 -8.48 -18.13
C TYR A 502 24.22 -9.26 -19.34
N GLY A 503 23.37 -8.62 -20.13
CA GLY A 503 23.04 -9.10 -21.46
C GLY A 503 24.13 -8.74 -22.49
N GLU A 504 23.99 -9.27 -23.70
CA GLU A 504 25.00 -9.09 -24.74
C GLU A 504 25.29 -7.60 -25.03
N TYR A 505 24.26 -6.76 -25.05
CA TYR A 505 24.45 -5.33 -25.29
C TYR A 505 25.20 -4.63 -24.13
N HIS A 506 25.02 -5.07 -22.91
CA HIS A 506 25.81 -4.56 -21.76
C HIS A 506 27.28 -4.94 -21.93
N LYS A 507 27.57 -6.17 -22.35
CA LYS A 507 28.93 -6.65 -22.60
C LYS A 507 29.60 -5.89 -23.74
N GLU A 508 28.88 -5.63 -24.86
CA GLU A 508 29.35 -4.79 -25.97
C GLU A 508 29.76 -3.39 -25.48
N LEU A 509 28.94 -2.78 -24.64
CA LEU A 509 29.23 -1.44 -24.09
C LEU A 509 30.41 -1.46 -23.11
N ILE A 510 30.52 -2.49 -22.27
CA ILE A 510 31.63 -2.66 -21.32
C ILE A 510 32.95 -2.95 -22.08
N GLU A 511 32.90 -3.74 -23.14
CA GLU A 511 34.08 -3.96 -24.01
C GLU A 511 34.56 -2.65 -24.63
N LYS A 512 33.64 -1.78 -25.06
CA LYS A 512 33.95 -0.50 -25.71
C LYS A 512 34.43 0.58 -24.74
N TYR A 513 33.81 0.70 -23.57
CA TYR A 513 34.03 1.81 -22.63
C TYR A 513 34.71 1.39 -21.31
N GLY A 514 34.97 0.09 -21.13
CA GLY A 514 35.49 -0.45 -19.86
C GLY A 514 34.53 -0.24 -18.71
N LYS A 515 35.07 0.06 -17.54
CA LYS A 515 34.29 0.37 -16.32
C LYS A 515 33.96 1.87 -16.19
N ASP A 516 34.07 2.63 -17.25
CA ASP A 516 33.53 4.00 -17.29
C ASP A 516 32.05 3.96 -17.56
N TYR A 517 31.28 3.69 -16.51
CA TYR A 517 29.82 3.58 -16.58
C TYR A 517 29.13 4.91 -16.90
N ASN A 518 29.79 6.05 -16.61
CA ASN A 518 29.31 7.36 -17.05
C ASN A 518 29.41 7.50 -18.57
N ALA A 519 30.52 7.07 -19.20
CA ALA A 519 30.63 7.06 -20.64
C ALA A 519 29.60 6.14 -21.31
N ILE A 520 29.26 5.00 -20.68
CA ILE A 520 28.17 4.13 -21.13
C ILE A 520 26.84 4.86 -21.06
N ALA A 521 26.51 5.47 -19.92
CA ALA A 521 25.26 6.21 -19.73
C ALA A 521 25.16 7.38 -20.73
N GLU A 522 26.26 8.12 -20.91
CA GLU A 522 26.33 9.23 -21.86
C GLU A 522 26.12 8.76 -23.31
N TYR A 523 26.75 7.66 -23.72
CA TYR A 523 26.54 7.08 -25.04
C TYR A 523 25.08 6.69 -25.25
N VAL A 524 24.48 5.94 -24.33
CA VAL A 524 23.08 5.49 -24.43
C VAL A 524 22.13 6.68 -24.50
N TRP A 525 22.33 7.69 -23.63
CA TRP A 525 21.49 8.90 -23.60
C TRP A 525 21.61 9.72 -24.89
N ASN A 526 22.82 10.02 -25.33
CA ASN A 526 23.06 10.92 -26.45
C ASN A 526 22.70 10.30 -27.82
N ASN A 527 22.66 8.98 -27.94
CA ASN A 527 22.35 8.28 -29.19
C ASN A 527 20.93 7.70 -29.26
N SER A 528 20.10 7.89 -28.23
CA SER A 528 18.68 7.52 -28.27
C SER A 528 17.81 8.66 -28.81
N PHE A 529 16.81 8.31 -29.61
CA PHE A 529 15.78 9.28 -30.00
C PHE A 529 14.78 9.55 -28.85
N LEU A 530 14.66 8.66 -27.88
CA LEU A 530 13.71 8.78 -26.77
C LEU A 530 14.14 9.79 -25.67
N THR A 531 15.40 10.22 -25.66
CA THR A 531 15.97 11.05 -24.59
C THR A 531 16.09 12.54 -24.96
N ASP A 532 15.56 12.92 -26.11
CA ASP A 532 15.54 14.30 -26.61
C ASP A 532 14.25 14.54 -27.40
N ILE A 533 13.54 15.64 -27.08
CA ILE A 533 12.23 15.94 -27.67
C ILE A 533 12.31 16.11 -29.19
N ALA A 534 13.32 16.86 -29.69
CA ALA A 534 13.44 17.14 -31.12
C ALA A 534 13.81 15.86 -31.90
N ARG A 535 14.73 15.04 -31.39
CA ARG A 535 15.08 13.75 -32.01
C ARG A 535 13.89 12.79 -32.00
N ARG A 536 13.14 12.74 -30.91
CA ARG A 536 11.92 11.92 -30.79
C ARG A 536 10.89 12.33 -31.84
N ASP A 537 10.60 13.61 -31.93
CA ASP A 537 9.58 14.13 -32.86
C ASP A 537 10.00 13.93 -34.32
N THR A 538 11.28 14.11 -34.64
CA THR A 538 11.84 13.82 -35.95
C THR A 538 11.69 12.34 -36.28
N PHE A 539 12.14 11.44 -35.39
CA PHE A 539 12.04 10.01 -35.61
C PHE A 539 10.58 9.55 -35.79
N LEU A 540 9.66 10.07 -34.99
CA LEU A 540 8.24 9.70 -35.08
C LEU A 540 7.56 10.24 -36.37
N SER A 541 8.11 11.27 -37.00
CA SER A 541 7.58 11.84 -38.27
C SER A 541 8.12 11.16 -39.52
N GLU A 542 9.25 10.48 -39.41
CA GLU A 542 9.90 9.76 -40.52
C GLU A 542 9.43 8.30 -40.58
N GLU A 543 9.71 7.65 -41.73
CA GLU A 543 9.41 6.23 -41.90
C GLU A 543 10.53 5.35 -41.38
N HIS A 544 10.22 4.46 -40.41
CA HIS A 544 11.15 3.53 -39.79
C HIS A 544 10.60 2.11 -39.80
N THR A 545 11.50 1.12 -39.73
CA THR A 545 11.12 -0.26 -39.44
C THR A 545 10.97 -0.47 -37.94
N ILE A 546 10.27 -1.55 -37.55
CA ILE A 546 10.19 -1.94 -36.12
C ILE A 546 11.60 -2.25 -35.58
N GLU A 547 12.45 -2.88 -36.40
CA GLU A 547 13.81 -3.21 -36.01
C GLU A 547 14.64 -1.96 -35.75
N GLU A 548 14.54 -0.90 -36.59
CA GLU A 548 15.20 0.40 -36.32
C GLU A 548 14.73 1.01 -35.03
N TYR A 549 13.43 0.94 -34.70
CA TYR A 549 12.86 1.42 -33.44
C TYR A 549 13.41 0.66 -32.23
N LEU A 550 13.46 -0.68 -32.29
CA LEU A 550 13.92 -1.53 -31.20
C LEU A 550 15.45 -1.54 -31.05
N ASN A 551 16.19 -1.11 -32.07
CA ASN A 551 17.65 -0.95 -32.04
C ASN A 551 18.09 0.36 -31.38
N ASP A 552 17.16 1.22 -30.94
CA ASP A 552 17.49 2.39 -30.13
C ASP A 552 18.37 1.99 -28.92
N PRO A 553 19.48 2.68 -28.65
CA PRO A 553 20.40 2.34 -27.55
C PRO A 553 19.72 2.26 -26.18
N PHE A 554 18.76 3.13 -25.91
CA PHE A 554 18.02 3.14 -24.64
C PHE A 554 17.11 1.91 -24.53
N VAL A 555 16.40 1.57 -25.61
CA VAL A 555 15.54 0.36 -25.65
C VAL A 555 16.39 -0.90 -25.52
N ARG A 556 17.51 -1.01 -26.25
CA ARG A 556 18.43 -2.16 -26.19
C ARG A 556 19.01 -2.36 -24.79
N PHE A 557 19.39 -1.28 -24.09
CA PHE A 557 19.97 -1.35 -22.75
C PHE A 557 19.00 -2.02 -21.75
N PHE A 558 17.74 -1.59 -21.74
CA PHE A 558 16.74 -2.15 -20.84
C PHE A 558 16.21 -3.52 -21.29
N ASP A 559 16.14 -3.79 -22.59
CA ASP A 559 15.65 -5.08 -23.10
C ASP A 559 16.62 -6.22 -22.79
N ALA A 560 17.91 -5.98 -22.83
CA ALA A 560 18.94 -6.95 -22.45
C ALA A 560 18.75 -7.49 -21.02
N VAL A 561 18.49 -6.59 -20.06
CA VAL A 561 18.25 -6.97 -18.64
C VAL A 561 16.95 -7.77 -18.50
N SER A 562 15.90 -7.36 -19.19
CA SER A 562 14.60 -8.04 -19.16
C SER A 562 14.70 -9.51 -19.56
N ILE A 563 15.52 -9.82 -20.57
CA ILE A 563 15.76 -11.21 -21.03
C ILE A 563 16.43 -12.06 -19.97
N LEU A 564 17.46 -11.53 -19.30
CA LEU A 564 18.18 -12.25 -18.25
C LEU A 564 17.31 -12.56 -17.03
N ASN A 565 16.54 -11.56 -16.57
CA ASN A 565 15.62 -11.75 -15.45
C ASN A 565 14.56 -12.81 -15.76
N PHE A 566 14.10 -12.86 -17.00
CA PHE A 566 13.16 -13.85 -17.47
C PHE A 566 13.76 -15.27 -17.46
N ASN A 567 14.98 -15.43 -17.98
CA ASN A 567 15.68 -16.73 -18.01
C ASN A 567 15.95 -17.26 -16.59
N ARG A 568 16.25 -16.40 -15.63
CA ARG A 568 16.40 -16.77 -14.21
C ARG A 568 15.09 -17.26 -13.59
N LYS A 569 13.97 -16.62 -13.89
CA LYS A 569 12.64 -17.09 -13.43
C LYS A 569 12.29 -18.46 -13.99
N ILE A 570 12.73 -18.80 -15.21
CA ILE A 570 12.53 -20.13 -15.79
C ILE A 570 13.37 -21.18 -15.06
N LYS A 571 14.64 -20.90 -14.81
CA LYS A 571 15.52 -21.83 -14.06
C LYS A 571 15.01 -22.11 -12.67
N ALA A 572 14.45 -21.12 -11.99
CA ALA A 572 13.82 -21.29 -10.68
C ALA A 572 12.54 -22.15 -10.72
N THR A 573 11.87 -22.28 -11.88
CA THR A 573 10.68 -23.13 -12.06
C THR A 573 11.00 -24.54 -12.54
N GLU A 574 12.20 -24.82 -13.03
CA GLU A 574 12.56 -26.11 -13.66
C GLU A 574 13.19 -27.15 -12.71
N GLY A 575 13.22 -26.95 -11.39
CA GLY A 575 13.47 -28.09 -10.55
C GLY A 575 14.56 -28.03 -9.50
N GLU A 576 14.88 -26.88 -8.93
CA GLU A 576 15.53 -26.80 -7.62
C GLU A 576 14.53 -26.28 -6.60
N THR A 577 14.67 -26.74 -5.35
CA THR A 577 13.76 -26.50 -4.22
C THR A 577 13.24 -25.05 -4.22
N ASP A 578 12.02 -24.86 -4.70
CA ASP A 578 11.40 -23.54 -4.80
C ASP A 578 11.29 -22.94 -3.39
N ARG A 579 12.04 -21.87 -3.11
CA ARG A 579 11.97 -21.14 -1.83
C ARG A 579 10.53 -20.87 -1.42
N SER A 580 9.70 -20.43 -2.38
CA SER A 580 8.30 -20.16 -2.12
C SER A 580 7.49 -21.39 -1.69
N ALA A 581 7.90 -22.59 -2.12
CA ALA A 581 7.27 -23.82 -1.66
C ALA A 581 7.65 -24.13 -0.21
N LEU A 582 8.91 -23.94 0.16
CA LEU A 582 9.36 -24.11 1.54
C LEU A 582 8.77 -23.07 2.49
N ASP A 583 8.65 -21.80 2.07
CA ASP A 583 7.98 -20.74 2.84
C ASP A 583 6.50 -21.09 3.09
N ARG A 584 5.82 -21.66 2.08
CA ARG A 584 4.44 -22.17 2.25
C ARG A 584 4.37 -23.33 3.24
N GLU A 585 5.27 -24.31 3.13
CA GLU A 585 5.30 -25.44 4.06
C GLU A 585 5.59 -24.99 5.50
N PHE A 586 6.45 -23.99 5.68
CA PHE A 586 6.68 -23.37 6.97
C PHE A 586 5.42 -22.71 7.54
N ALA A 587 4.73 -21.90 6.74
CA ALA A 587 3.49 -21.28 7.16
C ALA A 587 2.40 -22.31 7.49
N HIS A 588 2.32 -23.42 6.72
CA HIS A 588 1.38 -24.51 6.98
C HIS A 588 1.70 -25.26 8.29
N ALA A 589 2.98 -25.55 8.54
CA ALA A 589 3.41 -26.20 9.78
C ALA A 589 3.12 -25.28 10.99
N LEU A 590 3.43 -23.98 10.88
CA LEU A 590 3.14 -22.99 11.91
C LEU A 590 1.65 -22.83 12.18
N TYR A 591 0.83 -22.78 11.10
CA TYR A 591 -0.62 -22.74 11.19
C TYR A 591 -1.14 -23.96 11.97
N GLN A 592 -0.71 -25.17 11.59
CA GLN A 592 -1.14 -26.41 12.25
C GLN A 592 -0.70 -26.48 13.71
N MET A 593 0.53 -26.05 14.03
CA MET A 593 1.02 -25.99 15.41
C MET A 593 0.12 -25.08 16.27
N ARG A 594 -0.26 -23.91 15.77
CA ARG A 594 -1.12 -22.97 16.48
C ARG A 594 -2.53 -23.53 16.68
N GLU A 595 -3.10 -24.23 15.67
CA GLU A 595 -4.38 -24.93 15.78
C GLU A 595 -4.33 -26.01 16.88
N ASP A 596 -3.32 -26.87 16.86
CA ASP A 596 -3.15 -27.95 17.85
C ASP A 596 -3.03 -27.39 19.29
N LYS A 597 -2.29 -26.29 19.44
CA LYS A 597 -2.11 -25.61 20.73
C LYS A 597 -3.27 -24.69 21.10
N LYS A 598 -4.27 -24.54 20.22
CA LYS A 598 -5.43 -23.62 20.39
C LYS A 598 -5.01 -22.17 20.63
N ILE A 599 -3.95 -21.74 19.97
CA ILE A 599 -3.49 -20.37 19.99
C ILE A 599 -4.37 -19.58 18.99
N PRO A 600 -5.06 -18.50 19.43
CA PRO A 600 -5.78 -17.63 18.52
C PRO A 600 -4.85 -17.11 17.42
N GLN A 601 -5.29 -17.17 16.17
CA GLN A 601 -4.49 -16.74 15.03
C GLN A 601 -5.31 -16.04 13.96
N TYR A 602 -4.65 -15.14 13.26
CA TYR A 602 -5.17 -14.38 12.15
C TYR A 602 -4.19 -14.48 10.97
N PRO A 603 -4.64 -14.43 9.72
CA PRO A 603 -3.74 -14.49 8.56
C PRO A 603 -3.06 -13.15 8.33
N ASP A 604 -1.94 -13.16 7.60
CA ASP A 604 -1.33 -11.95 7.09
C ASP A 604 -2.34 -11.07 6.36
N ALA A 605 -2.17 -9.75 6.49
CA ALA A 605 -2.98 -8.78 5.76
C ALA A 605 -2.77 -8.96 4.25
N ASN A 606 -3.84 -8.82 3.47
CA ASN A 606 -3.85 -9.03 2.03
C ASN A 606 -4.93 -8.20 1.32
N SER A 607 -5.19 -7.01 1.81
CA SER A 607 -6.20 -6.07 1.32
C SER A 607 -7.66 -6.56 1.47
N THR A 608 -7.92 -7.56 2.32
CA THR A 608 -9.28 -7.93 2.71
C THR A 608 -9.70 -7.18 3.97
N MET A 609 -11.03 -7.05 4.16
CA MET A 609 -11.56 -6.36 5.35
C MET A 609 -11.12 -7.04 6.65
N ARG A 610 -10.57 -6.26 7.56
CA ARG A 610 -10.13 -6.70 8.88
C ARG A 610 -10.67 -5.82 9.98
N ILE A 611 -10.70 -6.37 11.18
CA ILE A 611 -10.98 -5.68 12.42
C ILE A 611 -9.78 -5.80 13.36
N THR A 612 -9.43 -4.70 14.00
CA THR A 612 -8.45 -4.65 15.08
C THR A 612 -9.03 -3.85 16.24
N TYR A 613 -8.67 -4.18 17.46
CA TYR A 613 -9.18 -3.51 18.63
C TYR A 613 -8.07 -3.20 19.62
N GLY A 614 -8.29 -2.18 20.42
CA GLY A 614 -7.30 -1.67 21.36
C GLY A 614 -7.90 -0.61 22.26
N THR A 615 -7.05 0.28 22.74
CA THR A 615 -7.42 1.39 23.62
C THR A 615 -6.64 2.66 23.26
N VAL A 616 -7.17 3.81 23.63
CA VAL A 616 -6.43 5.06 23.60
C VAL A 616 -5.32 5.00 24.65
N CYS A 617 -4.06 5.19 24.27
CA CYS A 617 -2.93 5.04 25.17
C CYS A 617 -1.72 5.89 24.79
N PRO A 618 -0.91 6.32 25.78
CA PRO A 618 0.37 6.99 25.56
C PRO A 618 1.45 6.02 25.06
N ILE A 619 2.65 6.54 24.83
CA ILE A 619 3.83 5.74 24.51
C ILE A 619 5.05 6.23 25.31
N GLU A 620 5.88 5.27 25.72
CA GLU A 620 7.24 5.50 26.21
C GLU A 620 8.22 4.98 25.15
N PRO A 621 8.57 5.80 24.15
CA PRO A 621 9.31 5.31 22.98
C PRO A 621 10.74 4.87 23.35
N HIS A 622 11.35 5.44 24.36
CA HIS A 622 12.67 5.06 24.91
C HIS A 622 12.87 5.60 26.31
N ASP A 623 13.94 5.18 26.97
CA ASP A 623 14.26 5.55 28.34
C ASP A 623 14.23 7.07 28.57
N GLY A 624 13.51 7.50 29.59
CA GLY A 624 13.39 8.90 29.98
C GLY A 624 12.42 9.74 29.14
N VAL A 625 11.71 9.16 28.16
CA VAL A 625 10.75 9.87 27.31
C VAL A 625 9.34 9.31 27.48
N PHE A 626 8.42 10.17 27.87
CA PHE A 626 6.98 9.90 27.89
C PHE A 626 6.28 10.83 26.90
N CYS A 627 5.48 10.26 26.00
CA CYS A 627 4.65 11.00 25.06
C CYS A 627 3.17 10.76 25.38
N ASP A 628 2.42 11.84 25.62
CA ASP A 628 0.97 11.79 25.86
C ASP A 628 0.25 11.15 24.64
N TRP A 629 -0.91 10.56 24.89
CA TRP A 629 -1.75 9.94 23.88
C TRP A 629 -2.41 10.93 22.89
N LYS A 630 -2.29 12.25 23.12
CA LYS A 630 -2.89 13.28 22.26
C LYS A 630 -1.91 14.40 21.96
N SER A 631 -2.05 14.95 20.78
CA SER A 631 -1.50 16.25 20.39
C SER A 631 -2.61 17.28 20.27
N THR A 632 -2.27 18.58 20.32
CA THR A 632 -3.26 19.67 20.33
C THR A 632 -2.86 20.76 19.34
N ALA A 633 -3.81 21.62 18.98
CA ALA A 633 -3.55 22.79 18.14
C ALA A 633 -2.48 23.74 18.73
N LYS A 634 -2.19 23.67 20.03
CA LYS A 634 -1.08 24.41 20.64
C LYS A 634 0.26 23.98 20.02
N GLY A 635 0.48 22.67 19.80
CA GLY A 635 1.70 22.16 19.20
C GLY A 635 1.89 22.64 17.75
N MET A 636 0.81 22.85 16.98
CA MET A 636 0.92 23.47 15.67
C MET A 636 1.46 24.89 15.75
N ILE A 637 1.01 25.70 16.73
CA ILE A 637 1.53 27.04 16.95
C ILE A 637 2.99 27.02 17.43
N GLU A 638 3.36 26.06 18.26
CA GLU A 638 4.73 25.90 18.76
C GLU A 638 5.72 25.48 17.66
N LYS A 639 5.27 24.67 16.70
CA LYS A 639 6.07 24.24 15.52
C LYS A 639 6.01 25.21 14.35
N TYR A 640 5.08 26.16 14.33
CA TYR A 640 4.87 27.07 13.21
C TYR A 640 6.13 27.85 12.84
N ASP A 641 6.58 27.71 11.59
CA ASP A 641 7.66 28.47 10.99
C ASP A 641 7.26 28.88 9.56
N PRO A 642 6.97 30.19 9.32
CA PRO A 642 6.56 30.66 8.01
C PRO A 642 7.67 30.57 6.94
N THR A 643 8.91 30.25 7.33
CA THR A 643 10.05 30.05 6.41
C THR A 643 10.26 28.61 6.03
N SER A 644 9.65 27.65 6.75
CA SER A 644 9.65 26.24 6.42
C SER A 644 8.44 25.87 5.57
N TYR A 645 8.66 25.10 4.55
CA TYR A 645 7.56 24.52 3.75
C TYR A 645 6.71 23.56 4.58
N GLU A 646 7.35 22.75 5.41
CA GLU A 646 6.73 21.68 6.21
C GLU A 646 5.92 22.23 7.39
N PHE A 647 6.38 23.32 8.01
CA PHE A 647 5.76 23.90 9.20
C PHE A 647 5.02 25.22 8.95
N SER A 648 4.81 25.59 7.68
CA SER A 648 4.01 26.76 7.33
C SER A 648 2.51 26.46 7.43
N LEU A 649 1.73 27.50 7.71
CA LEU A 649 0.28 27.51 7.68
C LEU A 649 -0.17 28.75 6.89
N SER A 650 -1.36 28.69 6.29
CA SER A 650 -1.96 29.91 5.77
C SER A 650 -2.23 30.92 6.90
N ASP A 651 -2.18 32.21 6.60
CA ASP A 651 -2.47 33.27 7.58
C ASP A 651 -3.82 33.06 8.27
N LYS A 652 -4.83 32.61 7.51
CA LYS A 652 -6.16 32.31 8.03
C LYS A 652 -6.12 31.20 9.09
N GLN A 653 -5.43 30.09 8.80
CA GLN A 653 -5.30 28.98 9.74
C GLN A 653 -4.54 29.40 11.01
N TYR A 654 -3.38 30.02 10.84
CA TYR A 654 -2.56 30.48 11.96
C TYR A 654 -3.36 31.41 12.88
N LEU A 655 -4.09 32.38 12.33
CA LEU A 655 -4.91 33.31 13.12
C LEU A 655 -6.07 32.61 13.84
N LEU A 656 -6.72 31.63 13.20
CA LEU A 656 -7.78 30.84 13.82
C LEU A 656 -7.26 30.00 14.99
N TYR A 657 -6.12 29.33 14.83
CA TYR A 657 -5.50 28.56 15.91
C TYR A 657 -5.06 29.46 17.07
N LYS A 658 -4.46 30.61 16.76
CA LYS A 658 -4.03 31.59 17.77
C LYS A 658 -5.21 32.18 18.55
N LYS A 659 -6.35 32.38 17.91
CA LYS A 659 -7.58 32.84 18.55
C LYS A 659 -8.15 31.79 19.51
N GLY A 660 -8.01 30.50 19.20
CA GLY A 660 -8.48 29.40 20.02
C GLY A 660 -10.02 29.33 20.15
N ASP A 661 -10.74 29.81 19.13
CA ASP A 661 -12.21 29.73 19.07
C ASP A 661 -12.64 28.39 18.47
N TRP A 662 -12.76 27.39 19.31
CA TRP A 662 -13.11 26.03 18.92
C TRP A 662 -14.63 25.80 18.82
N GLY A 663 -15.45 26.71 19.39
CA GLY A 663 -16.91 26.60 19.38
C GLY A 663 -17.38 25.26 19.98
N LYS A 664 -18.39 24.67 19.38
CA LYS A 664 -18.96 23.36 19.80
C LYS A 664 -18.02 22.16 19.56
N TRP A 665 -16.92 22.36 18.84
CA TRP A 665 -15.94 21.32 18.52
C TRP A 665 -14.83 21.19 19.57
N GLY A 666 -14.76 22.11 20.53
CA GLY A 666 -13.72 22.14 21.54
C GLY A 666 -13.63 20.85 22.36
N CYS A 667 -12.41 20.48 22.71
CA CYS A 667 -12.06 19.28 23.47
C CYS A 667 -11.73 19.63 24.92
N GLY A 668 -11.52 18.58 25.73
CA GLY A 668 -11.26 18.73 27.16
C GLY A 668 -12.52 19.05 27.97
N LYS A 669 -12.36 19.15 29.30
CA LYS A 669 -13.50 19.38 30.22
C LYS A 669 -14.13 20.77 30.07
N ASP A 670 -13.36 21.74 29.61
CA ASP A 670 -13.76 23.15 29.49
C ASP A 670 -14.04 23.57 28.03
N GLY A 671 -13.87 22.67 27.04
CA GLY A 671 -14.05 22.93 25.63
C GLY A 671 -13.03 23.93 25.03
N LYS A 672 -11.94 24.26 25.75
CA LYS A 672 -10.98 25.30 25.36
C LYS A 672 -9.73 24.75 24.66
N THR A 673 -9.64 23.46 24.48
CA THR A 673 -8.53 22.80 23.79
C THR A 673 -9.06 22.14 22.52
N MET A 674 -8.27 22.14 21.43
CA MET A 674 -8.53 21.32 20.27
C MET A 674 -7.53 20.18 20.23
N TYR A 675 -8.02 18.93 20.30
CA TYR A 675 -7.20 17.75 20.03
C TYR A 675 -7.05 17.61 18.51
N VAL A 676 -5.83 17.40 18.04
CA VAL A 676 -5.52 17.27 16.64
C VAL A 676 -5.36 15.80 16.27
N ASN A 677 -4.39 15.14 16.91
CA ASN A 677 -4.18 13.71 16.73
C ASN A 677 -4.18 12.97 18.07
N PHE A 678 -4.39 11.66 18.01
CA PHE A 678 -4.33 10.78 19.19
C PHE A 678 -3.77 9.40 18.85
N LEU A 679 -3.25 8.72 19.86
CA LEU A 679 -2.69 7.37 19.74
C LEU A 679 -3.65 6.31 20.24
N THR A 680 -3.63 5.18 19.56
CA THR A 680 -4.22 3.92 20.04
C THR A 680 -3.23 2.78 19.83
N ASN A 681 -3.40 1.67 20.54
CA ASN A 681 -2.59 0.46 20.34
C ASN A 681 -3.24 -0.58 19.43
N ASN A 682 -4.07 -0.12 18.50
CA ASN A 682 -4.62 -0.97 17.45
C ASN A 682 -3.53 -1.43 16.49
N ASP A 683 -3.59 -2.71 16.11
CA ASP A 683 -2.70 -3.30 15.13
C ASP A 683 -3.12 -2.90 13.71
N ILE A 684 -2.30 -2.13 13.00
CA ILE A 684 -2.58 -1.62 11.65
C ILE A 684 -1.36 -1.75 10.74
N THR A 685 -1.60 -1.70 9.44
CA THR A 685 -0.54 -1.55 8.42
C THR A 685 -1.05 -0.69 7.25
N GLY A 686 -0.19 -0.41 6.27
CA GLY A 686 -0.56 0.32 5.05
C GLY A 686 -1.83 -0.26 4.42
N GLY A 687 -2.77 0.61 3.99
CA GLY A 687 -4.12 0.25 3.57
C GLY A 687 -5.20 0.53 4.63
N ASN A 688 -4.82 0.58 5.92
CA ASN A 688 -5.70 1.11 6.98
C ASN A 688 -5.85 2.63 6.92
N SER A 689 -5.10 3.34 6.10
CA SER A 689 -5.28 4.77 5.87
C SER A 689 -6.73 5.11 5.54
N GLY A 690 -7.34 6.03 6.33
CA GLY A 690 -8.75 6.42 6.24
C GLY A 690 -9.72 5.47 6.96
N SER A 691 -9.23 4.40 7.59
CA SER A 691 -10.07 3.53 8.41
C SER A 691 -10.70 4.29 9.56
N PRO A 692 -12.01 4.09 9.82
CA PRO A 692 -12.66 4.71 10.96
C PRO A 692 -12.11 4.15 12.26
N VAL A 693 -11.81 5.04 13.19
CA VAL A 693 -11.59 4.71 14.60
C VAL A 693 -12.91 4.83 15.32
N LEU A 694 -13.41 3.71 15.82
CA LEU A 694 -14.73 3.59 16.43
C LEU A 694 -14.60 3.40 17.94
N ASN A 695 -15.50 4.00 18.71
CA ASN A 695 -15.61 3.76 20.14
C ASN A 695 -16.34 2.44 20.45
N ALA A 696 -16.51 2.15 21.73
CA ALA A 696 -17.19 0.94 22.22
C ALA A 696 -18.60 0.68 21.64
N LYS A 697 -19.25 1.71 21.08
CA LYS A 697 -20.60 1.65 20.51
C LYS A 697 -20.63 1.66 18.98
N GLY A 698 -19.47 1.61 18.34
CA GLY A 698 -19.36 1.74 16.89
C GLY A 698 -19.58 3.17 16.37
N GLU A 699 -19.43 4.19 17.23
CA GLU A 699 -19.51 5.59 16.83
C GLU A 699 -18.12 6.09 16.39
N LEU A 700 -18.06 6.86 15.30
CA LEU A 700 -16.83 7.42 14.73
C LEU A 700 -16.24 8.50 15.64
N ILE A 701 -14.98 8.34 16.06
CA ILE A 701 -14.23 9.29 16.90
C ILE A 701 -12.99 9.87 16.21
N GLY A 702 -12.55 9.26 15.10
CA GLY A 702 -11.37 9.70 14.33
C GLY A 702 -11.11 8.81 13.14
N LEU A 703 -10.03 9.09 12.40
CA LEU A 703 -9.53 8.28 11.30
C LEU A 703 -8.10 7.86 11.59
N ALA A 704 -7.79 6.59 11.36
CA ALA A 704 -6.42 6.11 11.33
C ALA A 704 -5.71 6.64 10.09
N PHE A 705 -4.47 7.14 10.24
CA PHE A 705 -3.74 7.65 9.09
C PHE A 705 -2.26 7.26 9.06
N ASP A 706 -1.67 6.91 10.20
CA ASP A 706 -0.25 6.63 10.30
C ASP A 706 0.06 5.63 11.43
N GLY A 707 1.27 5.07 11.44
CA GLY A 707 1.87 4.41 12.60
C GLY A 707 2.87 5.34 13.26
N ASN A 708 3.39 4.94 14.42
CA ASN A 708 4.54 5.60 15.02
C ASN A 708 5.85 4.95 14.52
N LYS A 709 6.96 5.62 14.71
CA LYS A 709 8.28 5.17 14.28
C LYS A 709 8.68 3.81 14.86
N GLU A 710 8.28 3.53 16.09
CA GLU A 710 8.56 2.27 16.78
C GLU A 710 7.74 1.10 16.26
N SER A 711 6.65 1.36 15.50
CA SER A 711 5.80 0.31 14.91
C SER A 711 6.26 -0.16 13.54
N LEU A 712 7.36 0.35 12.99
CA LEU A 712 7.77 0.08 11.61
C LEU A 712 8.22 -1.37 11.35
N ALA A 713 8.36 -2.19 12.39
CA ALA A 713 8.58 -3.64 12.26
C ALA A 713 7.28 -4.46 12.21
N ASN A 714 6.10 -3.84 12.33
CA ASN A 714 4.84 -4.55 12.57
C ASN A 714 4.33 -5.36 11.37
N ASP A 715 4.89 -5.18 10.21
CA ASP A 715 4.67 -6.05 9.06
C ASP A 715 5.23 -7.48 9.30
N MET A 716 6.31 -7.61 10.06
CA MET A 716 6.94 -8.87 10.44
C MET A 716 6.57 -9.33 11.86
N LEU A 717 6.51 -8.39 12.81
CA LEU A 717 6.28 -8.66 14.22
C LEU A 717 5.60 -7.48 14.89
N PHE A 718 4.44 -7.69 15.50
CA PHE A 718 3.82 -6.70 16.38
C PHE A 718 4.59 -6.63 17.71
N VAL A 719 4.95 -5.41 18.13
CA VAL A 719 5.72 -5.19 19.35
C VAL A 719 4.85 -4.51 20.40
N GLU A 720 4.29 -5.32 21.30
CA GLU A 720 3.46 -4.82 22.39
C GLU A 720 4.17 -3.69 23.16
N GLY A 721 3.43 -2.64 23.50
CA GLY A 721 3.97 -1.47 24.22
C GLY A 721 4.55 -0.39 23.32
N TYR A 722 4.95 -0.71 22.09
CA TYR A 722 5.59 0.21 21.16
C TYR A 722 4.75 0.52 19.92
N ASP A 723 4.00 -0.45 19.41
CA ASP A 723 3.17 -0.24 18.21
C ASP A 723 1.98 0.65 18.55
N ARG A 724 1.84 1.74 17.79
CA ARG A 724 0.73 2.70 17.94
C ARG A 724 0.18 3.06 16.56
N CYS A 725 -1.14 3.17 16.53
CA CYS A 725 -1.86 3.82 15.44
C CYS A 725 -2.02 5.30 15.75
N VAL A 726 -1.65 6.15 14.81
CA VAL A 726 -1.86 7.60 14.88
C VAL A 726 -3.16 7.94 14.18
N CYS A 727 -4.02 8.69 14.87
CA CYS A 727 -5.38 8.99 14.44
C CYS A 727 -5.65 10.48 14.43
N VAL A 728 -6.40 10.99 13.44
CA VAL A 728 -6.91 12.36 13.45
C VAL A 728 -8.26 12.43 14.18
N ASP A 729 -8.44 13.40 15.06
CA ASP A 729 -9.67 13.60 15.83
C ASP A 729 -10.81 14.08 14.92
N ILE A 730 -11.97 13.44 15.01
CA ILE A 730 -13.13 13.80 14.17
C ILE A 730 -13.62 15.23 14.45
N ARG A 731 -13.47 15.74 15.68
CA ARG A 731 -13.88 17.11 16.04
C ARG A 731 -12.98 18.16 15.38
N TYR A 732 -11.69 17.84 15.20
CA TYR A 732 -10.76 18.68 14.47
C TYR A 732 -11.10 18.73 12.96
N ILE A 733 -11.46 17.61 12.37
CA ILE A 733 -11.97 17.55 11.00
C ILE A 733 -13.21 18.42 10.84
N LEU A 734 -14.20 18.28 11.73
CA LEU A 734 -15.44 19.02 11.70
C LEU A 734 -15.23 20.53 11.94
N TRP A 735 -14.31 20.90 12.83
CA TRP A 735 -13.90 22.28 13.03
C TRP A 735 -13.26 22.87 11.76
N THR A 736 -12.43 22.10 11.09
CA THR A 736 -11.79 22.54 9.83
C THR A 736 -12.83 22.78 8.74
N LEU A 737 -13.82 21.92 8.60
CA LEU A 737 -14.93 22.10 7.66
C LEU A 737 -15.79 23.32 8.00
N ASP A 738 -16.17 23.47 9.28
CA ASP A 738 -17.07 24.56 9.73
C ASP A 738 -16.36 25.92 9.77
N ARG A 739 -15.22 26.02 10.48
CA ARG A 739 -14.59 27.31 10.82
C ARG A 739 -13.53 27.75 9.83
N TYR A 740 -12.77 26.82 9.31
CA TYR A 740 -11.74 27.14 8.33
C TYR A 740 -12.32 27.19 6.91
N ALA A 741 -12.95 26.13 6.45
CA ALA A 741 -13.49 26.06 5.09
C ALA A 741 -14.85 26.76 4.92
N GLY A 742 -15.68 26.84 5.96
CA GLY A 742 -17.04 27.41 5.87
C GLY A 742 -18.03 26.49 5.16
N MET A 743 -17.79 25.17 5.14
CA MET A 743 -18.64 24.17 4.49
C MET A 743 -19.87 23.82 5.35
N THR A 744 -20.71 24.81 5.66
CA THR A 744 -21.90 24.63 6.51
C THR A 744 -22.87 23.59 5.95
N ARG A 745 -22.98 23.44 4.62
CA ARG A 745 -23.82 22.41 4.00
C ARG A 745 -23.46 20.99 4.45
N ILE A 746 -22.16 20.70 4.62
CA ILE A 746 -21.71 19.38 5.04
C ILE A 746 -22.02 19.15 6.52
N ILE A 747 -21.85 20.17 7.35
CA ILE A 747 -22.22 20.10 8.78
C ILE A 747 -23.73 19.87 8.95
N GLU A 748 -24.57 20.56 8.16
CA GLU A 748 -26.01 20.39 8.13
C GLU A 748 -26.41 18.99 7.63
N GLU A 749 -25.76 18.48 6.57
CA GLU A 749 -25.97 17.12 6.04
C GLU A 749 -25.68 16.04 7.09
N LEU A 750 -24.64 16.25 7.90
CA LEU A 750 -24.28 15.34 9.01
C LEU A 750 -25.21 15.46 10.22
N GLY A 751 -26.11 16.44 10.25
CA GLY A 751 -27.02 16.70 11.36
C GLY A 751 -26.34 17.23 12.63
N LEU A 752 -25.24 17.97 12.48
CA LEU A 752 -24.36 18.45 13.54
C LEU A 752 -24.45 19.95 13.78
#